data_d826b9b8e9298739c0699a58f1997d0d
#
_entry.id   d826b9b8e9298739c0699a58f1997d0d
#
_cell.length_a   1.000
_cell.length_b   1.000
_cell.length_c   1.000
_cell.angle_alpha   90.00
_cell.angle_beta   90.00
_cell.angle_gamma   90.00
#
_symmetry.space_group_name_H-M   'P 1'
#
loop_
_entity.id
_entity.type
_entity.pdbx_description
1 polymer ?
#
loop_
_entity_poly.entity_id
_entity_poly.type
_entity_poly.pdbx_seq_one_letter_code
_entity_poly.pdbx_strand_id
1 'polypeptide(L)'
;MVFSENAPDGNGPDDADSGGSDPGPGENGPGENGPGASEPDVSESGESRLDGESDASRVLRRVFGYASFREGQQEIIDHVVDGGDALVLMPTGGGKSLCYQIPALVRQGVGIVVSPLIALMQDQVDALTALGVRAGFLNSTQDFDERGHVESAFLAGELDLLYLAPERLRVDSTLRLLDRGKISLFAIDEAHCVAQWGHDFRPDYLALSALHERWPDVPRVALTATATPATHAEIASRLSLGQARHFVASFDRPNIQYRIESKNEPKRQLLRLIRTEHPGDAGIVYCLSRTSVEKTAEFLVENGIQALPYHAGLDARTRAENQGRFLREDGVVMVATIAFGMGIDKPDVRFVAHLDLPKSVEGYYQETGRAGRDGLPSTAWLAYGLQDVVQQRKMIDTSEGDDVHRRRLGAHLEAMLALCETVECRRVRLLDYFGQQGAPCGNCDTCLSPPESWDGTVAAQKVLSTVFRLMRERRQKFGVGQIVDILLGRRTPKVEQHGHDSLTVFGIGTELGEAEWRGVVRQLLAQGLLSVEGDYGTLLLTEASSEVLGRRREVLLRRQPQRRPQGETQREARAAKTPKSRRADPVDLPEEAVPVFERLRAWRAATAKEQGVPAYVIFHDATLREIAAGAPSSLAELATVNGVGENKLAKYGQEILDTLAQ
;
A
#
# COMPACT_ATOMS: atom_id res chain seq x y z
N MET A 1 1.35 -47.39 -19.58
CA MET A 1 0.50 -48.42 -19.03
C MET A 1 -0.76 -47.68 -18.62
N VAL A 2 -1.73 -47.53 -19.45
CA VAL A 2 -2.70 -48.37 -20.18
C VAL A 2 -3.75 -48.97 -19.23
N PHE A 3 -4.98 -48.73 -19.65
CA PHE A 3 -6.30 -49.29 -19.34
C PHE A 3 -7.11 -48.55 -18.26
N SER A 4 -8.22 -47.99 -18.59
CA SER A 4 -9.46 -48.15 -19.42
C SER A 4 -10.65 -48.38 -18.53
N GLU A 5 -11.66 -47.54 -18.70
CA GLU A 5 -13.06 -47.78 -19.06
C GLU A 5 -13.89 -48.71 -18.17
N ASN A 6 -15.03 -48.18 -17.65
CA ASN A 6 -16.37 -48.61 -18.13
C ASN A 6 -17.52 -47.91 -17.36
N ALA A 7 -18.39 -47.28 -18.08
CA ALA A 7 -19.81 -47.14 -17.74
C ALA A 7 -20.55 -48.39 -18.30
N PRO A 8 -21.79 -48.75 -17.92
CA PRO A 8 -22.95 -48.20 -18.59
C PRO A 8 -24.31 -48.08 -17.82
N ASP A 9 -25.13 -47.22 -18.32
CA ASP A 9 -26.57 -47.27 -18.67
C ASP A 9 -27.62 -47.94 -17.78
N GLY A 10 -28.77 -47.21 -17.61
CA GLY A 10 -30.04 -47.81 -17.93
C GLY A 10 -31.26 -47.33 -17.14
N ASN A 11 -32.09 -46.53 -17.82
CA ASN A 11 -33.57 -46.54 -17.83
C ASN A 11 -34.41 -46.09 -16.62
N GLY A 12 -35.24 -45.03 -16.87
CA GLY A 12 -36.55 -44.83 -16.25
C GLY A 12 -37.60 -45.80 -16.87
N PRO A 13 -38.93 -45.62 -16.84
CA PRO A 13 -39.75 -44.39 -16.64
C PRO A 13 -41.08 -44.63 -15.87
N ASP A 14 -41.98 -43.59 -15.91
CA ASP A 14 -43.46 -43.62 -15.84
C ASP A 14 -44.11 -43.75 -14.45
N ASP A 15 -45.22 -43.19 -14.09
CA ASP A 15 -46.27 -42.40 -14.67
C ASP A 15 -47.25 -41.91 -13.57
N ALA A 16 -47.93 -40.81 -13.83
CA ALA A 16 -49.33 -40.47 -13.58
C ALA A 16 -49.90 -40.48 -12.12
N ASP A 17 -50.74 -39.66 -11.69
CA ASP A 17 -51.81 -38.84 -12.21
C ASP A 17 -52.66 -38.28 -11.04
N SER A 18 -53.26 -37.15 -11.29
CA SER A 18 -54.63 -36.71 -10.87
C SER A 18 -54.93 -36.10 -9.49
N GLY A 19 -55.46 -34.96 -9.61
CA GLY A 19 -56.79 -34.53 -9.14
C GLY A 19 -56.75 -33.73 -7.83
N GLY A 20 -57.11 -32.51 -7.75
CA GLY A 20 -58.25 -31.81 -8.22
C GLY A 20 -59.05 -31.21 -7.06
N SER A 21 -59.41 -29.97 -7.24
CA SER A 21 -60.56 -29.26 -6.72
C SER A 21 -60.43 -28.25 -5.57
N ASP A 22 -60.54 -27.02 -6.01
CA ASP A 22 -61.21 -25.87 -5.35
C ASP A 22 -62.71 -26.08 -5.22
N PRO A 23 -63.52 -25.45 -4.35
CA PRO A 23 -63.81 -24.03 -4.37
C PRO A 23 -64.12 -23.31 -3.02
N GLY A 24 -64.00 -21.98 -3.06
CA GLY A 24 -64.46 -20.93 -2.18
C GLY A 24 -65.95 -20.90 -1.75
N PRO A 25 -66.56 -19.73 -1.48
CA PRO A 25 -66.31 -18.69 -0.47
C PRO A 25 -67.51 -18.53 0.53
N GLY A 26 -67.39 -17.76 1.57
CA GLY A 26 -68.49 -17.50 2.53
C GLY A 26 -68.32 -16.14 3.26
N GLU A 27 -69.29 -15.32 3.01
CA GLU A 27 -69.51 -13.93 3.40
C GLU A 27 -70.03 -13.72 4.85
N ASN A 28 -69.96 -12.42 5.22
CA ASN A 28 -70.80 -11.63 6.13
C ASN A 28 -70.50 -11.61 7.63
N GLY A 29 -70.21 -10.47 8.20
CA GLY A 29 -70.90 -9.23 8.36
C GLY A 29 -71.07 -8.84 9.84
N PRO A 30 -71.49 -7.66 10.23
CA PRO A 30 -70.76 -6.76 11.16
C PRO A 30 -71.36 -6.70 12.58
N GLY A 31 -70.55 -6.12 13.51
CA GLY A 31 -71.02 -5.84 14.86
C GLY A 31 -70.35 -4.63 15.47
N GLU A 32 -71.13 -3.58 15.67
CA GLU A 32 -70.88 -2.28 16.28
C GLU A 32 -70.54 -2.35 17.80
N ASN A 33 -69.74 -1.42 18.31
CA ASN A 33 -69.99 -0.43 19.36
C ASN A 33 -68.80 -0.09 20.22
N GLY A 34 -68.36 1.01 20.24
CA GLY A 34 -67.97 2.25 20.77
C GLY A 34 -67.67 2.35 22.29
N PRO A 35 -67.34 3.56 22.84
CA PRO A 35 -65.98 4.09 22.90
C PRO A 35 -65.43 4.14 24.35
N GLY A 36 -64.14 4.02 24.52
CA GLY A 36 -63.47 4.25 25.79
C GLY A 36 -62.28 5.17 25.60
N ALA A 37 -62.42 6.37 26.13
CA ALA A 37 -61.35 7.36 26.18
C ALA A 37 -60.25 6.95 27.15
N SER A 38 -58.99 7.06 26.77
CA SER A 38 -57.86 7.16 27.67
C SER A 38 -56.79 8.04 27.04
N GLU A 39 -56.15 8.84 27.87
CA GLU A 39 -55.28 10.00 27.70
C GLU A 39 -54.03 9.78 26.83
N PRO A 40 -53.42 10.84 26.29
CA PRO A 40 -52.26 10.74 25.40
C PRO A 40 -50.98 10.49 26.19
N ASP A 41 -50.34 9.37 25.87
CA ASP A 41 -48.98 9.06 26.24
C ASP A 41 -48.04 9.93 25.44
N VAL A 42 -47.20 10.69 26.15
CA VAL A 42 -46.15 11.55 25.56
C VAL A 42 -44.99 10.66 25.18
N SER A 43 -44.97 10.19 23.94
CA SER A 43 -43.82 9.48 23.39
C SER A 43 -43.09 10.33 22.33
N GLU A 44 -41.86 10.56 22.66
CA GLU A 44 -40.71 10.61 21.77
C GLU A 44 -40.75 11.47 20.50
N SER A 45 -39.91 12.48 20.53
CA SER A 45 -39.43 13.29 19.43
C SER A 45 -39.30 12.54 18.11
N GLY A 46 -40.05 12.99 17.12
CA GLY A 46 -40.02 12.48 15.74
C GLY A 46 -38.65 12.70 15.08
N GLU A 47 -37.84 11.65 15.01
CA GLU A 47 -36.80 11.53 14.00
C GLU A 47 -37.51 11.30 12.65
N SER A 48 -37.46 12.27 11.77
CA SER A 48 -37.93 12.13 10.38
C SER A 48 -37.10 11.03 9.71
N ARG A 49 -37.71 9.86 9.51
CA ARG A 49 -37.16 8.83 8.62
C ARG A 49 -37.08 9.44 7.22
N LEU A 50 -35.85 9.70 6.78
CA LEU A 50 -35.56 9.86 5.37
C LEU A 50 -35.76 8.49 4.72
N ASP A 51 -36.91 8.32 4.08
CA ASP A 51 -37.30 7.08 3.40
C ASP A 51 -36.25 6.74 2.34
N GLY A 52 -35.49 5.63 2.54
CA GLY A 52 -34.60 5.03 1.56
C GLY A 52 -33.09 4.94 1.93
N GLU A 53 -32.68 5.44 3.09
CA GLU A 53 -31.27 5.33 3.50
C GLU A 53 -30.97 3.96 4.12
N SER A 54 -29.93 3.26 3.61
CA SER A 54 -29.46 1.99 4.18
C SER A 54 -28.83 2.19 5.58
N ASP A 55 -28.92 1.15 6.44
CA ASP A 55 -28.27 1.16 7.76
C ASP A 55 -26.76 1.42 7.64
N ALA A 56 -26.13 0.88 6.61
CA ALA A 56 -24.72 1.10 6.30
C ALA A 56 -24.41 2.59 6.01
N SER A 57 -25.25 3.27 5.23
CA SER A 57 -25.10 4.69 4.92
C SER A 57 -25.28 5.56 6.17
N ARG A 58 -26.22 5.17 7.05
CA ARG A 58 -26.46 5.84 8.33
C ARG A 58 -25.24 5.72 9.25
N VAL A 59 -24.64 4.54 9.37
CA VAL A 59 -23.42 4.30 10.14
C VAL A 59 -22.25 5.09 9.55
N LEU A 60 -22.09 5.10 8.21
CA LEU A 60 -21.05 5.88 7.54
C LEU A 60 -21.11 7.37 7.93
N ARG A 61 -22.30 7.94 7.93
CA ARG A 61 -22.52 9.37 8.23
C ARG A 61 -22.39 9.68 9.72
N ARG A 62 -23.09 8.93 10.58
CA ARG A 62 -23.14 9.21 12.02
C ARG A 62 -21.84 8.92 12.73
N VAL A 63 -21.23 7.76 12.46
CA VAL A 63 -20.01 7.32 13.15
C VAL A 63 -18.77 7.90 12.49
N PHE A 64 -18.63 7.70 11.16
CA PHE A 64 -17.40 8.06 10.44
C PHE A 64 -17.42 9.49 9.85
N GLY A 65 -18.59 10.13 9.77
CA GLY A 65 -18.72 11.52 9.29
C GLY A 65 -18.55 11.69 7.77
N TYR A 66 -18.70 10.61 6.99
CA TYR A 66 -18.60 10.68 5.53
C TYR A 66 -19.98 10.72 4.89
N ALA A 67 -20.17 11.64 3.95
CA ALA A 67 -21.45 11.84 3.26
C ALA A 67 -21.79 10.70 2.29
N SER A 68 -20.79 10.06 1.70
CA SER A 68 -20.97 8.98 0.71
C SER A 68 -19.82 7.97 0.75
N PHE A 69 -20.10 6.76 0.32
CA PHE A 69 -19.08 5.73 0.08
C PHE A 69 -18.17 6.11 -1.08
N ARG A 70 -16.93 5.64 -1.05
CA ARG A 70 -16.04 5.66 -2.21
C ARG A 70 -16.51 4.59 -3.21
N GLU A 71 -16.05 4.73 -4.46
CA GLU A 71 -16.36 3.79 -5.52
C GLU A 71 -16.09 2.33 -5.10
N GLY A 72 -17.11 1.47 -5.28
CA GLY A 72 -17.06 0.04 -4.94
C GLY A 72 -17.23 -0.30 -3.45
N GLN A 73 -17.10 0.65 -2.51
CA GLN A 73 -17.22 0.34 -1.08
C GLN A 73 -18.63 -0.10 -0.69
N GLN A 74 -19.66 0.60 -1.19
CA GLN A 74 -21.05 0.30 -0.85
C GLN A 74 -21.41 -1.13 -1.25
N GLU A 75 -21.06 -1.55 -2.45
CA GLU A 75 -21.36 -2.89 -2.97
C GLU A 75 -20.70 -4.00 -2.12
N ILE A 76 -19.47 -3.77 -1.63
CA ILE A 76 -18.76 -4.68 -0.73
C ILE A 76 -19.50 -4.75 0.62
N ILE A 77 -19.81 -3.59 1.18
CA ILE A 77 -20.44 -3.46 2.50
C ILE A 77 -21.83 -4.12 2.49
N ASP A 78 -22.65 -3.80 1.50
CA ASP A 78 -24.00 -4.36 1.37
C ASP A 78 -23.93 -5.90 1.23
N HIS A 79 -23.01 -6.43 0.39
CA HIS A 79 -22.81 -7.86 0.23
C HIS A 79 -22.44 -8.58 1.55
N VAL A 80 -21.56 -7.97 2.36
CA VAL A 80 -21.15 -8.55 3.66
C VAL A 80 -22.26 -8.39 4.71
N VAL A 81 -23.00 -7.29 4.70
CA VAL A 81 -24.18 -7.08 5.57
C VAL A 81 -25.23 -8.16 5.30
N ASP A 82 -25.44 -8.52 4.04
CA ASP A 82 -26.37 -9.59 3.61
C ASP A 82 -25.86 -11.00 3.97
N GLY A 83 -24.63 -11.14 4.48
CA GLY A 83 -24.06 -12.41 4.92
C GLY A 83 -23.22 -13.14 3.89
N GLY A 84 -22.83 -12.46 2.79
CA GLY A 84 -21.96 -13.03 1.76
C GLY A 84 -20.47 -12.98 2.13
N ASP A 85 -19.74 -14.03 1.72
CA ASP A 85 -18.26 -14.04 1.77
C ASP A 85 -17.68 -13.14 0.69
N ALA A 86 -16.62 -12.40 1.02
CA ALA A 86 -15.96 -11.47 0.10
C ALA A 86 -14.43 -11.61 0.09
N LEU A 87 -13.83 -11.52 -1.09
CA LEU A 87 -12.39 -11.30 -1.27
C LEU A 87 -12.18 -9.92 -1.92
N VAL A 88 -11.56 -9.00 -1.16
CA VAL A 88 -11.47 -7.58 -1.51
C VAL A 88 -10.03 -7.19 -1.78
N LEU A 89 -9.74 -6.81 -3.02
CA LEU A 89 -8.48 -6.20 -3.44
C LEU A 89 -8.71 -4.70 -3.59
N MET A 90 -8.11 -3.91 -2.72
CA MET A 90 -8.27 -2.46 -2.68
C MET A 90 -6.95 -1.79 -2.34
N PRO A 91 -6.53 -0.70 -3.00
CA PRO A 91 -5.26 -0.04 -2.74
C PRO A 91 -5.15 0.45 -1.30
N THR A 92 -3.92 0.65 -0.82
CA THR A 92 -3.67 1.34 0.45
C THR A 92 -4.26 2.76 0.38
N GLY A 93 -5.00 3.16 1.42
CA GLY A 93 -5.74 4.43 1.44
C GLY A 93 -7.10 4.38 0.69
N GLY A 94 -7.48 3.24 0.12
CA GLY A 94 -8.80 3.03 -0.52
C GLY A 94 -9.97 2.93 0.46
N GLY A 95 -9.71 2.85 1.78
CA GLY A 95 -10.76 2.72 2.80
C GLY A 95 -11.18 1.29 3.08
N LYS A 96 -10.26 0.30 2.93
CA LYS A 96 -10.50 -1.12 3.22
C LYS A 96 -11.13 -1.39 4.58
N SER A 97 -10.70 -0.66 5.62
CA SER A 97 -11.18 -0.88 6.98
C SER A 97 -12.69 -0.66 7.11
N LEU A 98 -13.27 0.32 6.39
CA LEU A 98 -14.72 0.56 6.38
C LEU A 98 -15.50 -0.63 5.82
N CYS A 99 -14.91 -1.41 4.91
CA CYS A 99 -15.57 -2.57 4.29
C CYS A 99 -15.84 -3.73 5.28
N TYR A 100 -15.20 -3.72 6.46
CA TYR A 100 -15.54 -4.66 7.53
C TYR A 100 -16.05 -3.97 8.80
N GLN A 101 -15.63 -2.74 9.08
CA GLN A 101 -16.06 -1.99 10.25
C GLN A 101 -17.56 -1.66 10.19
N ILE A 102 -18.06 -1.16 9.05
CA ILE A 102 -19.48 -0.84 8.89
C ILE A 102 -20.35 -2.09 8.96
N PRO A 103 -20.07 -3.19 8.23
CA PRO A 103 -20.84 -4.42 8.41
C PRO A 103 -20.82 -4.95 9.85
N ALA A 104 -19.70 -4.84 10.57
CA ALA A 104 -19.64 -5.25 11.97
C ALA A 104 -20.57 -4.43 12.87
N LEU A 105 -20.75 -3.13 12.59
CA LEU A 105 -21.65 -2.23 13.33
C LEU A 105 -23.13 -2.40 12.94
N VAL A 106 -23.43 -2.90 11.73
CA VAL A 106 -24.80 -3.11 11.25
C VAL A 106 -25.33 -4.49 11.65
N ARG A 107 -24.46 -5.52 11.57
CA ARG A 107 -24.84 -6.90 11.89
C ARG A 107 -24.86 -7.16 13.39
N GLN A 108 -25.71 -8.09 13.84
CA GLN A 108 -25.79 -8.44 15.25
C GLN A 108 -24.62 -9.35 15.70
N GLY A 109 -23.89 -8.95 16.70
CA GLY A 109 -22.73 -9.66 17.26
C GLY A 109 -21.47 -8.84 17.15
N VAL A 110 -20.32 -9.44 17.48
CA VAL A 110 -19.02 -8.81 17.49
C VAL A 110 -18.27 -9.14 16.20
N GLY A 111 -17.75 -8.14 15.47
CA GLY A 111 -16.88 -8.35 14.32
C GLY A 111 -15.49 -8.78 14.77
N ILE A 112 -15.03 -9.94 14.31
CA ILE A 112 -13.70 -10.46 14.60
C ILE A 112 -12.74 -10.07 13.48
N VAL A 113 -11.70 -9.29 13.81
CA VAL A 113 -10.70 -8.82 12.84
C VAL A 113 -9.36 -9.48 13.09
N VAL A 114 -8.91 -10.31 12.15
CA VAL A 114 -7.57 -10.91 12.20
C VAL A 114 -6.58 -9.99 11.52
N SER A 115 -5.61 -9.47 12.28
CA SER A 115 -4.59 -8.56 11.77
C SER A 115 -3.18 -9.03 12.14
N PRO A 116 -2.20 -8.93 11.23
CA PRO A 116 -0.86 -9.50 11.44
C PRO A 116 0.05 -8.66 12.33
N LEU A 117 -0.40 -7.49 12.79
CA LEU A 117 0.45 -6.49 13.42
C LEU A 117 -0.18 -5.88 14.66
N ILE A 118 0.50 -6.08 15.81
CA ILE A 118 0.07 -5.58 17.11
C ILE A 118 -0.10 -4.04 17.12
N ALA A 119 0.86 -3.31 16.55
CA ALA A 119 0.80 -1.85 16.49
C ALA A 119 -0.40 -1.34 15.66
N LEU A 120 -0.72 -2.01 14.54
CA LEU A 120 -1.89 -1.67 13.74
C LEU A 120 -3.20 -1.91 14.49
N MET A 121 -3.29 -3.01 15.24
CA MET A 121 -4.48 -3.29 16.06
C MET A 121 -4.72 -2.18 17.07
N GLN A 122 -3.67 -1.72 17.78
CA GLN A 122 -3.78 -0.63 18.75
C GLN A 122 -4.25 0.67 18.08
N ASP A 123 -3.60 1.07 16.97
CA ASP A 123 -3.95 2.29 16.24
C ASP A 123 -5.41 2.26 15.73
N GLN A 124 -5.89 1.09 15.25
CA GLN A 124 -7.28 0.91 14.79
C GLN A 124 -8.27 0.96 15.95
N VAL A 125 -7.97 0.33 17.07
CA VAL A 125 -8.82 0.34 18.28
C VAL A 125 -8.89 1.75 18.86
N ASP A 126 -7.78 2.47 18.95
CA ASP A 126 -7.76 3.86 19.45
C ASP A 126 -8.58 4.79 18.55
N ALA A 127 -8.46 4.63 17.21
CA ALA A 127 -9.24 5.41 16.25
C ALA A 127 -10.75 5.12 16.36
N LEU A 128 -11.15 3.86 16.50
CA LEU A 128 -12.54 3.44 16.65
C LEU A 128 -13.14 3.94 17.98
N THR A 129 -12.38 3.81 19.08
CA THR A 129 -12.79 4.29 20.39
C THR A 129 -13.00 5.81 20.41
N ALA A 130 -12.16 6.57 19.69
CA ALA A 130 -12.34 8.01 19.52
C ALA A 130 -13.62 8.37 18.73
N LEU A 131 -14.14 7.45 17.92
CA LEU A 131 -15.41 7.58 17.21
C LEU A 131 -16.61 7.06 18.03
N GLY A 132 -16.38 6.58 19.26
CA GLY A 132 -17.41 6.01 20.12
C GLY A 132 -17.77 4.56 19.83
N VAL A 133 -16.98 3.85 18.99
CA VAL A 133 -17.14 2.42 18.70
C VAL A 133 -16.42 1.62 19.80
N ARG A 134 -17.08 0.59 20.32
CA ARG A 134 -16.57 -0.28 21.37
C ARG A 134 -15.66 -1.35 20.77
N ALA A 135 -14.38 -1.06 20.70
CA ALA A 135 -13.37 -1.94 20.11
C ALA A 135 -12.36 -2.41 21.15
N GLY A 136 -11.88 -3.65 20.99
CA GLY A 136 -10.84 -4.24 21.81
C GLY A 136 -9.87 -5.07 20.96
N PHE A 137 -8.77 -5.50 21.58
CA PHE A 137 -7.83 -6.41 20.91
C PHE A 137 -7.32 -7.49 21.86
N LEU A 138 -6.90 -8.64 21.31
CA LEU A 138 -6.21 -9.71 22.03
C LEU A 138 -4.92 -10.08 21.29
N ASN A 139 -3.79 -9.82 21.90
CA ASN A 139 -2.47 -10.13 21.38
C ASN A 139 -1.50 -10.61 22.48
N SER A 140 -0.22 -10.74 22.17
CA SER A 140 0.81 -11.24 23.09
C SER A 140 1.39 -10.19 24.04
N THR A 141 1.05 -8.92 23.91
CA THR A 141 1.62 -7.84 24.74
C THR A 141 0.80 -7.52 25.98
N GLN A 142 -0.46 -7.98 26.05
CA GLN A 142 -1.37 -7.72 27.15
C GLN A 142 -1.05 -8.60 28.36
N ASP A 143 -1.19 -8.02 29.54
CA ASP A 143 -1.16 -8.76 30.78
C ASP A 143 -2.43 -9.60 30.99
N PHE A 144 -2.49 -10.34 32.11
CA PHE A 144 -3.59 -11.25 32.42
C PHE A 144 -4.91 -10.49 32.64
N ASP A 145 -4.84 -9.37 33.35
CA ASP A 145 -6.02 -8.60 33.79
C ASP A 145 -6.61 -7.84 32.58
N GLU A 146 -5.78 -7.18 31.78
CA GLU A 146 -6.18 -6.53 30.52
C GLU A 146 -6.89 -7.50 29.59
N ARG A 147 -6.33 -8.70 29.42
CA ARG A 147 -6.91 -9.76 28.61
C ARG A 147 -8.26 -10.22 29.15
N GLY A 148 -8.33 -10.46 30.47
CA GLY A 148 -9.56 -10.87 31.14
C GLY A 148 -10.70 -9.88 30.99
N HIS A 149 -10.42 -8.58 30.99
CA HIS A 149 -11.41 -7.53 30.74
C HIS A 149 -11.95 -7.60 29.30
N VAL A 150 -11.08 -7.72 28.31
CA VAL A 150 -11.51 -7.81 26.89
C VAL A 150 -12.31 -9.09 26.62
N GLU A 151 -11.86 -10.24 27.18
CA GLU A 151 -12.60 -11.52 27.05
C GLU A 151 -13.99 -11.45 27.70
N SER A 152 -14.11 -10.80 28.86
CA SER A 152 -15.38 -10.61 29.54
C SER A 152 -16.31 -9.68 28.78
N ALA A 153 -15.82 -8.56 28.28
CA ALA A 153 -16.57 -7.61 27.46
C ALA A 153 -17.07 -8.26 26.14
N PHE A 154 -16.24 -9.12 25.52
CA PHE A 154 -16.64 -9.89 24.35
C PHE A 154 -17.83 -10.82 24.66
N LEU A 155 -17.74 -11.58 25.75
CA LEU A 155 -18.80 -12.51 26.16
C LEU A 155 -20.10 -11.82 26.60
N ALA A 156 -19.98 -10.62 27.17
CA ALA A 156 -21.13 -9.79 27.56
C ALA A 156 -21.79 -9.08 26.34
N GLY A 157 -21.18 -9.11 25.14
CA GLY A 157 -21.66 -8.39 23.98
C GLY A 157 -21.47 -6.87 24.07
N GLU A 158 -20.51 -6.45 24.89
CA GLU A 158 -20.17 -5.05 25.10
C GLU A 158 -19.18 -4.50 24.04
N LEU A 159 -18.65 -5.37 23.16
CA LEU A 159 -17.80 -4.99 22.03
C LEU A 159 -18.58 -5.01 20.71
N ASP A 160 -18.23 -4.09 19.83
CA ASP A 160 -18.64 -4.06 18.43
C ASP A 160 -17.59 -4.75 17.54
N LEU A 161 -16.27 -4.55 17.86
CA LEU A 161 -15.17 -5.19 17.16
C LEU A 161 -14.13 -5.73 18.13
N LEU A 162 -13.59 -6.92 17.79
CA LEU A 162 -12.47 -7.54 18.51
C LEU A 162 -11.36 -7.88 17.51
N TYR A 163 -10.19 -7.24 17.68
CA TYR A 163 -9.00 -7.50 16.88
C TYR A 163 -8.19 -8.65 17.49
N LEU A 164 -7.77 -9.60 16.67
CA LEU A 164 -6.99 -10.77 17.06
C LEU A 164 -5.69 -10.88 16.29
N ALA A 165 -4.61 -11.17 16.98
CA ALA A 165 -3.39 -11.62 16.33
C ALA A 165 -3.58 -13.05 15.77
N PRO A 166 -3.06 -13.38 14.55
CA PRO A 166 -3.34 -14.66 13.89
C PRO A 166 -2.89 -15.88 14.70
N GLU A 167 -1.81 -15.77 15.48
CA GLU A 167 -1.33 -16.82 16.37
C GLU A 167 -2.33 -17.18 17.49
N ARG A 168 -3.22 -16.26 17.86
CA ARG A 168 -4.28 -16.49 18.84
C ARG A 168 -5.30 -17.52 18.38
N LEU A 169 -5.54 -17.62 17.09
CA LEU A 169 -6.47 -18.59 16.50
C LEU A 169 -5.91 -20.03 16.48
N ARG A 170 -4.65 -20.23 16.84
CA ARG A 170 -4.05 -21.55 17.08
C ARG A 170 -4.19 -22.01 18.54
N VAL A 171 -4.69 -21.14 19.42
CA VAL A 171 -4.82 -21.40 20.84
C VAL A 171 -6.25 -21.85 21.16
N ASP A 172 -6.42 -23.07 21.65
CA ASP A 172 -7.72 -23.65 21.97
C ASP A 172 -8.60 -22.81 22.90
N SER A 173 -8.00 -22.10 23.86
CA SER A 173 -8.75 -21.21 24.75
C SER A 173 -9.41 -20.04 24.00
N THR A 174 -8.73 -19.49 22.99
CA THR A 174 -9.29 -18.44 22.13
C THR A 174 -10.42 -18.99 21.26
N LEU A 175 -10.25 -20.18 20.67
CA LEU A 175 -11.31 -20.81 19.89
C LEU A 175 -12.56 -21.09 20.75
N ARG A 176 -12.38 -21.61 21.97
CA ARG A 176 -13.50 -21.80 22.93
C ARG A 176 -14.13 -20.49 23.39
N LEU A 177 -13.35 -19.41 23.49
CA LEU A 177 -13.90 -18.07 23.77
C LEU A 177 -14.84 -17.64 22.64
N LEU A 178 -14.37 -17.74 21.37
CA LEU A 178 -15.14 -17.37 20.20
C LEU A 178 -16.42 -18.21 20.03
N ASP A 179 -16.40 -19.51 20.35
CA ASP A 179 -17.60 -20.39 20.31
C ASP A 179 -18.72 -19.94 21.26
N ARG A 180 -18.37 -19.21 22.32
CA ARG A 180 -19.33 -18.75 23.34
C ARG A 180 -19.91 -17.37 23.03
N GLY A 181 -19.27 -16.61 22.16
CA GLY A 181 -19.71 -15.28 21.76
C GLY A 181 -20.57 -15.30 20.50
N LYS A 182 -21.36 -14.25 20.29
CA LYS A 182 -22.08 -14.04 19.04
C LYS A 182 -21.19 -13.26 18.08
N ILE A 183 -20.80 -13.89 16.97
CA ILE A 183 -19.91 -13.30 15.97
C ILE A 183 -20.74 -12.79 14.80
N SER A 184 -20.51 -11.54 14.38
CA SER A 184 -21.19 -10.90 13.26
C SER A 184 -20.52 -11.19 11.92
N LEU A 185 -19.17 -11.19 11.90
CA LEU A 185 -18.34 -11.51 10.73
C LEU A 185 -16.89 -11.83 11.16
N PHE A 186 -16.13 -12.44 10.24
CA PHE A 186 -14.66 -12.51 10.30
C PHE A 186 -14.06 -11.62 9.22
N ALA A 187 -13.23 -10.66 9.61
CA ALA A 187 -12.40 -9.88 8.70
C ALA A 187 -10.95 -10.39 8.76
N ILE A 188 -10.39 -10.75 7.62
CA ILE A 188 -9.00 -11.20 7.48
C ILE A 188 -8.25 -10.06 6.78
N ASP A 189 -7.61 -9.21 7.59
CA ASP A 189 -6.81 -8.10 7.06
C ASP A 189 -5.43 -8.60 6.60
N GLU A 190 -4.85 -7.90 5.62
CA GLU A 190 -3.60 -8.26 4.95
C GLU A 190 -3.59 -9.73 4.48
N ALA A 191 -4.70 -10.18 3.87
CA ALA A 191 -4.91 -11.56 3.45
C ALA A 191 -3.80 -12.14 2.55
N HIS A 192 -2.98 -11.27 1.90
CA HIS A 192 -1.81 -11.71 1.14
C HIS A 192 -0.77 -12.47 1.99
N CYS A 193 -0.83 -12.31 3.33
CA CYS A 193 0.03 -13.06 4.26
C CYS A 193 -0.21 -14.57 4.24
N VAL A 194 -1.34 -15.06 3.71
CA VAL A 194 -1.60 -16.51 3.55
C VAL A 194 -0.88 -17.09 2.35
N ALA A 195 -0.52 -16.26 1.38
CA ALA A 195 0.07 -16.71 0.13
C ALA A 195 1.58 -16.98 0.27
N GLN A 196 1.99 -18.23 0.05
CA GLN A 196 3.41 -18.59 0.03
C GLN A 196 4.19 -17.89 -1.08
N TRP A 197 3.48 -17.51 -2.15
CA TRP A 197 4.02 -16.78 -3.30
C TRP A 197 4.00 -15.27 -3.09
N GLY A 198 3.40 -14.80 -1.97
CA GLY A 198 3.36 -13.39 -1.59
C GLY A 198 4.71 -12.88 -1.07
N HIS A 199 4.82 -11.59 -0.94
CA HIS A 199 6.04 -10.90 -0.46
C HIS A 199 6.20 -10.91 1.07
N ASP A 200 5.14 -11.26 1.83
CA ASP A 200 5.10 -11.32 3.31
C ASP A 200 4.31 -12.54 3.80
N PHE A 201 4.77 -13.73 3.47
CA PHE A 201 4.14 -14.98 3.91
C PHE A 201 4.27 -15.17 5.43
N ARG A 202 3.14 -15.49 6.09
CA ARG A 202 3.05 -15.80 7.52
C ARG A 202 2.37 -17.14 7.74
N PRO A 203 3.09 -18.14 8.28
CA PRO A 203 2.54 -19.49 8.48
C PRO A 203 1.27 -19.51 9.36
N ASP A 204 1.12 -18.58 10.30
CA ASP A 204 -0.05 -18.51 11.17
C ASP A 204 -1.36 -18.21 10.43
N TYR A 205 -1.28 -17.56 9.25
CA TYR A 205 -2.44 -17.32 8.39
C TYR A 205 -3.02 -18.59 7.76
N LEU A 206 -2.25 -19.67 7.67
CA LEU A 206 -2.76 -20.96 7.16
C LEU A 206 -3.86 -21.55 8.06
N ALA A 207 -3.86 -21.23 9.35
CA ALA A 207 -4.89 -21.70 10.28
C ALA A 207 -6.26 -21.04 10.04
N LEU A 208 -6.31 -19.92 9.28
CA LEU A 208 -7.56 -19.18 9.01
C LEU A 208 -8.51 -19.93 8.07
N SER A 209 -8.05 -20.94 7.35
CA SER A 209 -8.91 -21.83 6.55
C SER A 209 -9.95 -22.52 7.42
N ALA A 210 -9.61 -22.89 8.66
CA ALA A 210 -10.50 -23.56 9.60
C ALA A 210 -11.70 -22.69 10.08
N LEU A 211 -11.68 -21.38 9.86
CA LEU A 211 -12.79 -20.50 10.24
C LEU A 211 -14.09 -20.88 9.53
N HIS A 212 -14.00 -21.30 8.26
CA HIS A 212 -15.16 -21.72 7.49
C HIS A 212 -15.79 -23.00 8.01
N GLU A 213 -14.98 -23.95 8.43
CA GLU A 213 -15.47 -25.24 8.93
C GLU A 213 -16.14 -25.09 10.30
N ARG A 214 -15.59 -24.18 11.14
CA ARG A 214 -16.06 -24.00 12.51
C ARG A 214 -17.26 -23.07 12.64
N TRP A 215 -17.34 -22.03 11.82
CA TRP A 215 -18.43 -21.05 11.81
C TRP A 215 -18.95 -20.84 10.37
N PRO A 216 -19.63 -21.85 9.79
CA PRO A 216 -20.03 -21.82 8.37
C PRO A 216 -21.07 -20.72 8.04
N ASP A 217 -21.87 -20.29 9.02
CA ASP A 217 -22.90 -19.28 8.84
C ASP A 217 -22.40 -17.85 9.09
N VAL A 218 -21.15 -17.67 9.48
CA VAL A 218 -20.54 -16.35 9.73
C VAL A 218 -19.80 -15.88 8.48
N PRO A 219 -20.17 -14.75 7.87
CA PRO A 219 -19.53 -14.26 6.66
C PRO A 219 -18.07 -13.88 6.92
N ARG A 220 -17.24 -14.13 5.91
CA ARG A 220 -15.81 -13.82 5.94
C ARG A 220 -15.49 -12.79 4.87
N VAL A 221 -14.75 -11.77 5.26
CA VAL A 221 -14.22 -10.77 4.35
C VAL A 221 -12.70 -10.76 4.43
N ALA A 222 -12.01 -11.19 3.37
CA ALA A 222 -10.57 -11.15 3.26
C ALA A 222 -10.16 -9.92 2.45
N LEU A 223 -9.23 -9.11 3.01
CA LEU A 223 -8.85 -7.83 2.41
C LEU A 223 -7.33 -7.76 2.23
N THR A 224 -6.91 -7.22 1.09
CA THR A 224 -5.49 -6.92 0.85
C THR A 224 -5.32 -5.72 -0.07
N ALA A 225 -4.16 -5.05 0.07
CA ALA A 225 -3.79 -3.94 -0.80
C ALA A 225 -2.94 -4.37 -1.99
N THR A 226 -2.32 -5.54 -1.94
CA THR A 226 -1.30 -5.98 -2.88
C THR A 226 -1.49 -7.46 -3.20
N ALA A 227 -1.98 -7.75 -4.39
CA ALA A 227 -2.01 -9.11 -4.91
C ALA A 227 -1.90 -9.09 -6.44
N THR A 228 -0.97 -9.86 -6.97
CA THR A 228 -0.97 -10.21 -8.40
C THR A 228 -2.12 -11.20 -8.67
N PRO A 229 -2.53 -11.42 -9.93
CA PRO A 229 -3.54 -12.43 -10.25
C PRO A 229 -3.23 -13.82 -9.68
N ALA A 230 -1.96 -14.22 -9.65
CA ALA A 230 -1.53 -15.50 -9.06
C ALA A 230 -1.69 -15.51 -7.53
N THR A 231 -1.28 -14.43 -6.86
CA THR A 231 -1.45 -14.27 -5.39
C THR A 231 -2.93 -14.24 -5.01
N HIS A 232 -3.76 -13.58 -5.82
CA HIS A 232 -5.22 -13.52 -5.61
C HIS A 232 -5.86 -14.93 -5.67
N ALA A 233 -5.50 -15.71 -6.67
CA ALA A 233 -6.00 -17.09 -6.79
C ALA A 233 -5.52 -17.99 -5.61
N GLU A 234 -4.29 -17.78 -5.13
CA GLU A 234 -3.77 -18.51 -3.97
C GLU A 234 -4.50 -18.13 -2.68
N ILE A 235 -4.78 -16.84 -2.46
CA ILE A 235 -5.57 -16.36 -1.31
C ILE A 235 -6.95 -17.03 -1.32
N ALA A 236 -7.67 -16.97 -2.45
CA ALA A 236 -8.99 -17.56 -2.60
C ALA A 236 -8.98 -19.06 -2.28
N SER A 237 -7.99 -19.80 -2.78
CA SER A 237 -7.85 -21.24 -2.53
C SER A 237 -7.53 -21.55 -1.06
N ARG A 238 -6.54 -20.88 -0.47
CA ARG A 238 -6.07 -21.18 0.89
C ARG A 238 -7.04 -20.77 1.99
N LEU A 239 -7.83 -19.73 1.77
CA LEU A 239 -8.86 -19.29 2.72
C LEU A 239 -10.23 -19.90 2.43
N SER A 240 -10.33 -20.86 1.48
CA SER A 240 -11.61 -21.47 1.06
C SER A 240 -12.66 -20.42 0.64
N LEU A 241 -12.20 -19.38 -0.08
CA LEU A 241 -13.03 -18.29 -0.61
C LEU A 241 -13.28 -18.41 -2.13
N GLY A 242 -13.18 -19.61 -2.70
CA GLY A 242 -13.38 -19.83 -4.13
C GLY A 242 -14.82 -19.54 -4.61
N GLN A 243 -15.80 -19.62 -3.71
CA GLN A 243 -17.19 -19.26 -3.97
C GLN A 243 -17.58 -17.85 -3.48
N ALA A 244 -16.66 -17.16 -2.82
CA ALA A 244 -16.88 -15.79 -2.37
C ALA A 244 -17.00 -14.83 -3.55
N ARG A 245 -17.65 -13.70 -3.33
CA ARG A 245 -17.65 -12.63 -4.32
C ARG A 245 -16.29 -11.91 -4.29
N HIS A 246 -15.68 -11.75 -5.47
CA HIS A 246 -14.38 -11.09 -5.60
C HIS A 246 -14.57 -9.64 -6.05
N PHE A 247 -14.04 -8.71 -5.28
CA PHE A 247 -14.07 -7.29 -5.55
C PHE A 247 -12.64 -6.79 -5.80
N VAL A 248 -12.37 -6.27 -6.98
CA VAL A 248 -11.05 -5.76 -7.36
C VAL A 248 -11.19 -4.29 -7.73
N ALA A 249 -10.79 -3.43 -6.82
CA ALA A 249 -10.74 -2.00 -7.07
C ALA A 249 -9.49 -1.62 -7.89
N SER A 250 -9.49 -0.42 -8.45
CA SER A 250 -8.32 0.09 -9.15
C SER A 250 -7.14 0.27 -8.20
N PHE A 251 -5.95 -0.22 -8.62
CA PHE A 251 -4.68 0.06 -7.95
C PHE A 251 -4.14 1.46 -8.25
N ASP A 252 -4.85 2.24 -9.05
CA ASP A 252 -4.40 3.59 -9.40
C ASP A 252 -4.43 4.55 -8.20
N ARG A 253 -3.34 5.28 -8.03
CA ARG A 253 -3.17 6.33 -7.03
C ARG A 253 -2.81 7.63 -7.74
N PRO A 254 -3.80 8.33 -8.33
CA PRO A 254 -3.54 9.50 -9.18
C PRO A 254 -2.87 10.66 -8.46
N ASN A 255 -3.00 10.74 -7.15
CA ASN A 255 -2.38 11.76 -6.31
C ASN A 255 -0.89 11.50 -6.00
N ILE A 256 -0.34 10.30 -6.31
CA ILE A 256 1.07 10.00 -6.08
C ILE A 256 1.88 10.23 -7.36
N GLN A 257 2.87 11.10 -7.31
CA GLN A 257 3.84 11.30 -8.38
C GLN A 257 5.01 10.33 -8.22
N TYR A 258 5.19 9.42 -9.18
CA TYR A 258 6.33 8.48 -9.19
C TYR A 258 7.53 9.09 -9.89
N ARG A 259 8.69 9.10 -9.21
CA ARG A 259 9.97 9.62 -9.73
C ARG A 259 11.10 8.66 -9.41
N ILE A 260 11.86 8.26 -10.43
CA ILE A 260 13.01 7.37 -10.28
C ILE A 260 14.25 8.02 -10.88
N GLU A 261 15.25 8.26 -10.03
CA GLU A 261 16.49 8.94 -10.39
C GLU A 261 17.71 8.03 -10.28
N SER A 262 18.73 8.30 -11.06
CA SER A 262 20.04 7.64 -10.88
C SER A 262 20.67 8.06 -9.58
N LYS A 263 21.16 7.09 -8.80
CA LYS A 263 21.79 7.31 -7.48
C LYS A 263 23.14 8.00 -7.63
N ASN A 264 23.23 9.22 -7.10
CA ASN A 264 24.45 9.99 -7.06
C ASN A 264 24.43 10.92 -5.83
N GLU A 265 25.20 10.61 -4.80
CA GLU A 265 25.13 11.27 -3.49
C GLU A 265 23.69 11.29 -2.93
N PRO A 266 23.09 10.12 -2.70
CA PRO A 266 21.64 9.99 -2.48
C PRO A 266 21.11 10.81 -1.30
N LYS A 267 21.89 10.99 -0.23
CA LYS A 267 21.50 11.83 0.90
C LYS A 267 21.37 13.30 0.51
N ARG A 268 22.22 13.81 -0.37
CA ARG A 268 22.12 15.19 -0.89
C ARG A 268 20.96 15.34 -1.87
N GLN A 269 20.68 14.29 -2.69
CA GLN A 269 19.49 14.27 -3.55
C GLN A 269 18.21 14.33 -2.70
N LEU A 270 18.13 13.50 -1.64
CA LEU A 270 17.04 13.50 -0.67
C LEU A 270 16.87 14.86 0.01
N LEU A 271 17.97 15.44 0.53
CA LEU A 271 17.91 16.75 1.20
C LEU A 271 17.40 17.85 0.27
N ARG A 272 17.80 17.82 -1.00
CA ARG A 272 17.27 18.73 -2.01
C ARG A 272 15.78 18.53 -2.21
N LEU A 273 15.30 17.29 -2.41
CA LEU A 273 13.88 16.98 -2.51
C LEU A 273 13.08 17.56 -1.35
N ILE A 274 13.51 17.30 -0.11
CA ILE A 274 12.82 17.78 1.09
C ILE A 274 12.80 19.31 1.14
N ARG A 275 13.94 19.97 0.92
CA ARG A 275 14.03 21.44 1.04
C ARG A 275 13.31 22.21 -0.05
N THR A 276 13.24 21.64 -1.27
CA THR A 276 12.68 22.36 -2.43
C THR A 276 11.21 22.05 -2.68
N GLU A 277 10.75 20.86 -2.34
CA GLU A 277 9.42 20.40 -2.70
C GLU A 277 8.54 20.06 -1.50
N HIS A 278 9.17 19.70 -0.35
CA HIS A 278 8.49 19.24 0.86
C HIS A 278 8.97 19.95 2.14
N PRO A 279 9.10 21.30 2.15
CA PRO A 279 9.55 22.02 3.34
C PRO A 279 8.50 21.94 4.46
N GLY A 280 8.86 21.30 5.58
CA GLY A 280 7.95 21.13 6.72
C GLY A 280 6.91 20.02 6.57
N ASP A 281 6.99 19.22 5.52
CA ASP A 281 6.09 18.09 5.30
C ASP A 281 6.56 16.81 6.04
N ALA A 282 5.59 16.00 6.48
CA ALA A 282 5.87 14.67 6.97
C ALA A 282 6.27 13.72 5.82
N GLY A 283 7.30 12.89 6.04
CA GLY A 283 7.77 11.95 5.03
C GLY A 283 8.34 10.66 5.61
N ILE A 284 8.48 9.66 4.75
CA ILE A 284 9.13 8.39 5.10
C ILE A 284 10.30 8.14 4.15
N VAL A 285 11.46 7.77 4.71
CA VAL A 285 12.67 7.46 3.96
C VAL A 285 13.08 6.01 4.23
N TYR A 286 13.05 5.18 3.21
CA TYR A 286 13.44 3.78 3.32
C TYR A 286 14.91 3.56 2.97
N CYS A 287 15.61 2.85 3.85
CA CYS A 287 16.99 2.40 3.69
C CYS A 287 17.09 0.89 3.90
N LEU A 288 18.03 0.25 3.21
CA LEU A 288 18.20 -1.20 3.28
C LEU A 288 18.79 -1.67 4.61
N SER A 289 19.70 -0.91 5.22
CA SER A 289 20.42 -1.32 6.44
C SER A 289 20.16 -0.39 7.63
N ARG A 290 20.25 -0.96 8.86
CA ARG A 290 20.13 -0.22 10.13
C ARG A 290 21.13 0.94 10.20
N THR A 291 22.38 0.70 9.88
CA THR A 291 23.44 1.72 9.86
C THR A 291 23.14 2.83 8.84
N SER A 292 22.54 2.51 7.68
CA SER A 292 22.13 3.53 6.71
C SER A 292 20.99 4.39 7.24
N VAL A 293 20.06 3.81 7.99
CA VAL A 293 18.97 4.51 8.66
C VAL A 293 19.52 5.55 9.63
N GLU A 294 20.38 5.11 10.58
CA GLU A 294 20.96 5.99 11.61
C GLU A 294 21.74 7.14 10.98
N LYS A 295 22.68 6.82 10.06
CA LYS A 295 23.50 7.83 9.36
C LYS A 295 22.69 8.77 8.47
N THR A 296 21.54 8.38 8.00
CA THR A 296 20.68 9.23 7.17
C THR A 296 19.82 10.13 8.06
N ALA A 297 19.28 9.61 9.16
CA ALA A 297 18.57 10.42 10.15
C ALA A 297 19.49 11.50 10.74
N GLU A 298 20.69 11.14 11.18
CA GLU A 298 21.71 12.07 11.67
C GLU A 298 22.02 13.16 10.64
N PHE A 299 22.32 12.78 9.40
CA PHE A 299 22.56 13.74 8.31
C PHE A 299 21.40 14.71 8.09
N LEU A 300 20.16 14.26 8.15
CA LEU A 300 18.98 15.12 8.00
C LEU A 300 18.85 16.09 9.19
N VAL A 301 19.07 15.61 10.42
CA VAL A 301 19.03 16.43 11.64
C VAL A 301 20.12 17.51 11.60
N GLU A 302 21.37 17.17 11.23
CA GLU A 302 22.46 18.13 11.04
C GLU A 302 22.14 19.22 10.00
N ASN A 303 21.24 18.90 9.07
CA ASN A 303 20.77 19.84 8.04
C ASN A 303 19.42 20.51 8.38
N GLY A 304 18.99 20.46 9.65
CA GLY A 304 17.81 21.16 10.15
C GLY A 304 16.46 20.52 9.82
N ILE A 305 16.46 19.24 9.42
CA ILE A 305 15.21 18.47 9.21
C ILE A 305 14.93 17.65 10.47
N GLN A 306 13.69 17.67 10.96
CA GLN A 306 13.25 16.80 12.05
C GLN A 306 13.17 15.36 11.56
N ALA A 307 14.19 14.56 11.83
CA ALA A 307 14.27 13.18 11.37
C ALA A 307 14.43 12.21 12.54
N LEU A 308 13.72 11.08 12.47
CA LEU A 308 13.74 10.02 13.49
C LEU A 308 14.13 8.68 12.86
N PRO A 309 15.05 7.91 13.45
CA PRO A 309 15.40 6.58 12.97
C PRO A 309 14.38 5.52 13.45
N TYR A 310 14.11 4.51 12.60
CA TYR A 310 13.28 3.36 12.97
C TYR A 310 13.77 2.07 12.32
N HIS A 311 14.18 1.10 13.13
CA HIS A 311 14.56 -0.25 12.67
C HIS A 311 14.48 -1.27 13.81
N ALA A 312 14.44 -2.55 13.51
CA ALA A 312 14.30 -3.63 14.49
C ALA A 312 15.46 -3.75 15.50
N GLY A 313 16.59 -3.08 15.27
CA GLY A 313 17.73 -3.04 16.18
C GLY A 313 17.61 -2.02 17.30
N LEU A 314 16.67 -1.07 17.22
CA LEU A 314 16.35 -0.15 18.31
C LEU A 314 15.60 -0.90 19.42
N ASP A 315 15.78 -0.47 20.67
CA ASP A 315 14.97 -0.98 21.78
C ASP A 315 13.47 -0.66 21.61
N ALA A 316 12.62 -1.43 22.26
CA ALA A 316 11.17 -1.33 22.09
C ALA A 316 10.62 0.04 22.48
N ARG A 317 11.17 0.67 23.53
CA ARG A 317 10.74 1.98 24.02
C ARG A 317 11.06 3.08 23.00
N THR A 318 12.31 3.13 22.50
CA THR A 318 12.73 4.09 21.48
C THR A 318 11.90 3.93 20.19
N ARG A 319 11.59 2.68 19.78
CA ARG A 319 10.72 2.43 18.64
C ARG A 319 9.31 3.00 18.83
N ALA A 320 8.71 2.72 20.00
CA ALA A 320 7.38 3.22 20.35
C ALA A 320 7.35 4.76 20.45
N GLU A 321 8.37 5.38 21.05
CA GLU A 321 8.51 6.82 21.17
C GLU A 321 8.63 7.49 19.78
N ASN A 322 9.52 6.98 18.91
CA ASN A 322 9.74 7.52 17.57
C ASN A 322 8.49 7.36 16.69
N GLN A 323 7.83 6.18 16.75
CA GLN A 323 6.57 5.97 16.03
C GLN A 323 5.49 6.91 16.54
N GLY A 324 5.32 7.03 17.87
CA GLY A 324 4.36 7.92 18.48
C GLY A 324 4.59 9.39 18.11
N ARG A 325 5.85 9.84 18.07
CA ARG A 325 6.20 11.18 17.60
C ARG A 325 5.85 11.39 16.13
N PHE A 326 6.20 10.45 15.26
CA PHE A 326 5.86 10.51 13.84
C PHE A 326 4.35 10.63 13.62
N LEU A 327 3.55 9.85 14.36
CA LEU A 327 2.10 9.87 14.24
C LEU A 327 1.47 11.17 14.76
N ARG A 328 2.01 11.74 15.85
CA ARG A 328 1.42 12.91 16.54
C ARG A 328 1.97 14.25 16.09
N GLU A 329 3.25 14.31 15.70
CA GLU A 329 3.92 15.55 15.32
C GLU A 329 3.83 15.80 13.80
N ASP A 330 3.67 17.06 13.42
CA ASP A 330 3.71 17.47 12.01
C ASP A 330 5.17 17.67 11.55
N GLY A 331 5.42 17.48 10.24
CA GLY A 331 6.72 17.78 9.63
C GLY A 331 7.85 16.82 9.99
N VAL A 332 7.57 15.69 10.65
CA VAL A 332 8.56 14.69 11.02
C VAL A 332 8.88 13.79 9.84
N VAL A 333 10.17 13.56 9.59
CA VAL A 333 10.66 12.60 8.60
C VAL A 333 11.10 11.31 9.29
N MET A 334 10.41 10.22 9.03
CA MET A 334 10.82 8.90 9.53
C MET A 334 11.84 8.26 8.59
N VAL A 335 13.05 7.98 9.07
CA VAL A 335 14.06 7.24 8.31
C VAL A 335 14.06 5.80 8.82
N ALA A 336 13.75 4.84 7.94
CA ALA A 336 13.47 3.49 8.40
C ALA A 336 13.98 2.37 7.48
N THR A 337 14.10 1.16 8.02
CA THR A 337 14.07 -0.06 7.22
C THR A 337 12.63 -0.48 6.95
N ILE A 338 12.43 -1.56 6.17
CA ILE A 338 11.11 -2.17 5.94
C ILE A 338 10.38 -2.55 7.26
N ALA A 339 11.08 -2.55 8.40
CA ALA A 339 10.46 -2.76 9.72
C ALA A 339 9.48 -1.64 10.11
N PHE A 340 9.61 -0.44 9.54
CA PHE A 340 8.60 0.62 9.59
C PHE A 340 7.66 0.45 8.40
N GLY A 341 6.83 -0.56 8.51
CA GLY A 341 6.05 -1.05 7.40
C GLY A 341 4.57 -1.07 7.71
N MET A 342 3.97 -2.26 7.60
CA MET A 342 2.55 -2.46 7.84
C MET A 342 2.10 -1.79 9.15
N GLY A 343 0.92 -1.19 9.15
CA GLY A 343 0.34 -0.57 10.34
C GLY A 343 0.54 0.94 10.49
N ILE A 344 1.27 1.61 9.62
CA ILE A 344 1.38 3.07 9.66
C ILE A 344 0.27 3.68 8.81
N ASP A 345 -0.68 4.34 9.47
CA ASP A 345 -1.86 4.95 8.85
C ASP A 345 -1.91 6.48 9.04
N LYS A 346 -0.76 7.15 8.91
CA LYS A 346 -0.69 8.63 8.91
C LYS A 346 -1.14 9.15 7.53
N PRO A 347 -2.25 9.90 7.45
CA PRO A 347 -2.84 10.29 6.15
C PRO A 347 -2.05 11.37 5.41
N ASP A 348 -1.38 12.26 6.13
CA ASP A 348 -0.71 13.47 5.66
C ASP A 348 0.79 13.26 5.32
N VAL A 349 1.22 12.05 5.03
CA VAL A 349 2.57 11.78 4.50
C VAL A 349 2.68 12.32 3.08
N ARG A 350 3.51 13.36 2.90
CA ARG A 350 3.64 14.04 1.59
C ARG A 350 4.67 13.43 0.66
N PHE A 351 5.65 12.69 1.20
CA PHE A 351 6.59 11.96 0.36
C PHE A 351 7.03 10.63 0.98
N VAL A 352 7.30 9.67 0.10
CA VAL A 352 7.99 8.43 0.42
C VAL A 352 9.23 8.35 -0.46
N ALA A 353 10.40 8.27 0.16
CA ALA A 353 11.68 8.25 -0.53
C ALA A 353 12.42 6.92 -0.28
N HIS A 354 12.99 6.35 -1.33
CA HIS A 354 13.82 5.15 -1.25
C HIS A 354 15.27 5.49 -1.60
N LEU A 355 16.19 5.26 -0.67
CA LEU A 355 17.62 5.44 -0.90
C LEU A 355 18.29 4.18 -1.46
N ASP A 356 17.59 3.05 -1.45
CA ASP A 356 18.03 1.76 -1.94
C ASP A 356 16.89 1.08 -2.72
N LEU A 357 17.22 0.18 -3.63
CA LEU A 357 16.25 -0.52 -4.47
C LEU A 357 15.36 -1.46 -3.63
N PRO A 358 14.03 -1.32 -3.67
CA PRO A 358 13.11 -2.26 -3.06
C PRO A 358 13.26 -3.69 -3.61
N LYS A 359 12.87 -4.68 -2.81
CA LYS A 359 13.01 -6.10 -3.17
C LYS A 359 12.02 -6.55 -4.25
N SER A 360 10.84 -5.91 -4.32
CA SER A 360 9.78 -6.24 -5.25
C SER A 360 8.89 -5.03 -5.57
N VAL A 361 8.10 -5.14 -6.62
CA VAL A 361 7.12 -4.12 -7.02
C VAL A 361 6.00 -4.02 -5.99
N GLU A 362 5.58 -5.13 -5.39
CA GLU A 362 4.54 -5.17 -4.35
C GLU A 362 4.99 -4.40 -3.11
N GLY A 363 6.22 -4.67 -2.63
CA GLY A 363 6.80 -3.94 -1.49
C GLY A 363 6.91 -2.45 -1.80
N TYR A 364 7.43 -2.10 -2.98
CA TYR A 364 7.51 -0.71 -3.42
C TYR A 364 6.15 -0.02 -3.48
N TYR A 365 5.12 -0.70 -4.03
CA TYR A 365 3.76 -0.19 -4.09
C TYR A 365 3.15 0.00 -2.70
N GLN A 366 3.34 -0.97 -1.79
CA GLN A 366 2.86 -0.90 -0.42
C GLN A 366 3.53 0.23 0.37
N GLU A 367 4.85 0.41 0.21
CA GLU A 367 5.64 1.46 0.85
C GLU A 367 5.28 2.85 0.31
N THR A 368 5.21 3.02 -1.01
CA THR A 368 4.81 4.29 -1.64
C THR A 368 3.34 4.62 -1.41
N GLY A 369 2.49 3.61 -1.27
CA GLY A 369 1.07 3.74 -0.97
C GLY A 369 0.76 4.39 0.38
N ARG A 370 1.77 4.57 1.28
CA ARG A 370 1.65 5.32 2.53
C ARG A 370 1.54 6.83 2.31
N ALA A 371 2.02 7.32 1.15
CA ALA A 371 1.90 8.72 0.80
C ALA A 371 0.46 9.09 0.42
N GLY A 372 0.01 10.27 0.82
CA GLY A 372 -1.23 10.89 0.37
C GLY A 372 -2.49 10.05 0.58
N ARG A 373 -2.67 9.44 1.75
CA ARG A 373 -3.89 8.68 2.06
C ARG A 373 -5.12 9.56 2.17
N ASP A 374 -4.93 10.83 2.44
CA ASP A 374 -5.96 11.87 2.43
C ASP A 374 -6.35 12.34 1.02
N GLY A 375 -5.75 11.77 -0.04
CA GLY A 375 -6.01 12.13 -1.44
C GLY A 375 -5.22 13.33 -1.95
N LEU A 376 -4.47 14.02 -1.08
CA LEU A 376 -3.67 15.18 -1.48
C LEU A 376 -2.40 14.77 -2.26
N PRO A 377 -1.87 15.68 -3.12
CA PRO A 377 -0.67 15.42 -3.90
C PRO A 377 0.52 14.99 -3.05
N SER A 378 1.22 13.96 -3.49
CA SER A 378 2.35 13.36 -2.78
C SER A 378 3.38 12.78 -3.75
N THR A 379 4.62 12.63 -3.28
CA THR A 379 5.74 12.16 -4.12
C THR A 379 6.26 10.80 -3.65
N ALA A 380 6.37 9.85 -4.57
CA ALA A 380 7.14 8.62 -4.43
C ALA A 380 8.46 8.76 -5.19
N TRP A 381 9.57 8.90 -4.46
CA TRP A 381 10.88 9.13 -5.02
C TRP A 381 11.81 7.95 -4.75
N LEU A 382 12.54 7.50 -5.77
CA LEU A 382 13.52 6.41 -5.67
C LEU A 382 14.85 6.84 -6.30
N ALA A 383 15.94 6.76 -5.55
CA ALA A 383 17.30 6.84 -6.10
C ALA A 383 17.94 5.46 -6.10
N TYR A 384 18.26 4.92 -7.28
CA TYR A 384 18.90 3.62 -7.37
C TYR A 384 20.07 3.62 -8.36
N GLY A 385 20.97 2.67 -8.15
CA GLY A 385 22.16 2.49 -8.97
C GLY A 385 22.52 1.02 -9.16
N LEU A 386 23.54 0.78 -9.95
CA LEU A 386 24.02 -0.58 -10.23
C LEU A 386 24.44 -1.35 -8.97
N GLN A 387 24.98 -0.63 -7.96
CA GLN A 387 25.38 -1.25 -6.71
C GLN A 387 24.21 -1.86 -5.95
N ASP A 388 23.04 -1.23 -6.04
CA ASP A 388 21.83 -1.76 -5.40
C ASP A 388 21.39 -3.08 -6.06
N VAL A 389 21.53 -3.18 -7.39
CA VAL A 389 21.24 -4.43 -8.13
C VAL A 389 22.15 -5.57 -7.69
N VAL A 390 23.47 -5.28 -7.61
CA VAL A 390 24.46 -6.25 -7.13
C VAL A 390 24.16 -6.71 -5.71
N GLN A 391 23.80 -5.77 -4.83
CA GLN A 391 23.48 -6.08 -3.45
C GLN A 391 22.20 -6.92 -3.31
N GLN A 392 21.15 -6.60 -4.08
CA GLN A 392 19.92 -7.39 -4.07
C GLN A 392 20.16 -8.82 -4.62
N ARG A 393 20.94 -8.97 -5.69
CA ARG A 393 21.33 -10.30 -6.20
C ARG A 393 22.10 -11.10 -5.15
N LYS A 394 23.09 -10.50 -4.50
CA LYS A 394 23.82 -11.16 -3.41
C LYS A 394 22.87 -11.63 -2.30
N MET A 395 21.91 -10.80 -1.90
CA MET A 395 20.93 -11.18 -0.88
C MET A 395 20.06 -12.36 -1.33
N ILE A 396 19.70 -12.43 -2.61
CA ILE A 396 18.96 -13.54 -3.19
C ILE A 396 19.82 -14.83 -3.18
N ASP A 397 21.06 -14.74 -3.63
CA ASP A 397 21.98 -15.90 -3.72
C ASP A 397 22.29 -16.47 -2.33
N THR A 398 22.35 -15.63 -1.30
CA THR A 398 22.62 -16.05 0.09
C THR A 398 21.35 -16.31 0.92
N SER A 399 20.15 -16.19 0.32
CA SER A 399 18.90 -16.42 1.03
C SER A 399 18.73 -17.90 1.40
N GLU A 400 18.21 -18.13 2.60
CA GLU A 400 17.76 -19.45 3.03
C GLU A 400 16.53 -19.86 2.20
N GLY A 401 16.59 -20.99 1.54
CA GLY A 401 15.53 -21.48 0.70
C GLY A 401 16.04 -22.33 -0.48
N ASP A 402 15.13 -22.98 -1.16
CA ASP A 402 15.43 -23.81 -2.32
C ASP A 402 15.63 -22.98 -3.60
N ASP A 403 15.97 -23.64 -4.69
CA ASP A 403 16.17 -22.99 -5.99
C ASP A 403 14.87 -22.36 -6.55
N VAL A 404 13.71 -22.86 -6.14
CA VAL A 404 12.42 -22.30 -6.54
C VAL A 404 12.21 -20.95 -5.85
N HIS A 405 12.52 -20.87 -4.56
CA HIS A 405 12.47 -19.63 -3.80
C HIS A 405 13.42 -18.56 -4.37
N ARG A 406 14.70 -18.94 -4.63
CA ARG A 406 15.68 -18.01 -5.23
C ARG A 406 15.28 -17.51 -6.62
N ARG A 407 14.74 -18.39 -7.48
CA ARG A 407 14.22 -17.99 -8.80
C ARG A 407 13.08 -17.01 -8.68
N ARG A 408 12.17 -17.19 -7.72
CA ARG A 408 11.06 -16.26 -7.47
C ARG A 408 11.56 -14.89 -7.03
N LEU A 409 12.47 -14.84 -6.05
CA LEU A 409 13.08 -13.56 -5.62
C LEU A 409 13.79 -12.87 -6.79
N GLY A 410 14.43 -13.65 -7.68
CA GLY A 410 15.01 -13.15 -8.92
C GLY A 410 13.97 -12.49 -9.84
N ALA A 411 12.84 -13.14 -10.06
CA ALA A 411 11.75 -12.59 -10.87
C ALA A 411 11.15 -11.30 -10.30
N HIS A 412 10.98 -11.22 -8.97
CA HIS A 412 10.56 -9.98 -8.30
C HIS A 412 11.56 -8.83 -8.54
N LEU A 413 12.87 -9.12 -8.41
CA LEU A 413 13.90 -8.12 -8.70
C LEU A 413 13.88 -7.69 -10.17
N GLU A 414 13.71 -8.62 -11.11
CA GLU A 414 13.62 -8.30 -12.55
C GLU A 414 12.41 -7.41 -12.86
N ALA A 415 11.25 -7.69 -12.28
CA ALA A 415 10.07 -6.84 -12.41
C ALA A 415 10.31 -5.43 -11.84
N MET A 416 10.99 -5.32 -10.69
CA MET A 416 11.35 -4.03 -10.10
C MET A 416 12.33 -3.25 -10.99
N LEU A 417 13.31 -3.92 -11.58
CA LEU A 417 14.26 -3.31 -12.52
C LEU A 417 13.56 -2.86 -13.81
N ALA A 418 12.63 -3.65 -14.33
CA ALA A 418 11.82 -3.28 -15.48
C ALA A 418 10.99 -2.01 -15.20
N LEU A 419 10.43 -1.86 -14.00
CA LEU A 419 9.77 -0.62 -13.57
C LEU A 419 10.76 0.55 -13.51
N CYS A 420 11.97 0.34 -12.99
CA CYS A 420 12.99 1.39 -12.87
C CYS A 420 13.54 1.87 -14.21
N GLU A 421 13.67 1.00 -15.19
CA GLU A 421 14.29 1.33 -16.49
C GLU A 421 13.29 1.54 -17.62
N THR A 422 11.98 1.45 -17.36
CA THR A 422 10.96 1.70 -18.39
C THR A 422 11.09 3.10 -19.00
N VAL A 423 10.84 3.21 -20.30
CA VAL A 423 10.63 4.48 -21.01
C VAL A 423 9.16 4.89 -21.04
N GLU A 424 8.28 3.96 -20.72
CA GLU A 424 6.84 4.15 -20.65
C GLU A 424 6.41 4.78 -19.31
N CYS A 425 5.13 5.08 -19.19
CA CYS A 425 4.56 5.61 -17.97
C CYS A 425 4.77 4.65 -16.79
N ARG A 426 5.38 5.14 -15.68
CA ARG A 426 5.62 4.34 -14.46
C ARG A 426 4.34 3.75 -13.90
N ARG A 427 3.26 4.55 -13.90
CA ARG A 427 1.97 4.12 -13.36
C ARG A 427 1.35 3.02 -14.21
N VAL A 428 1.42 3.13 -15.53
CA VAL A 428 0.95 2.05 -16.43
C VAL A 428 1.70 0.75 -16.14
N ARG A 429 3.03 0.80 -15.98
CA ARG A 429 3.83 -0.41 -15.62
C ARG A 429 3.49 -0.99 -14.27
N LEU A 430 3.16 -0.13 -13.27
CA LEU A 430 2.69 -0.59 -11.96
C LEU A 430 1.33 -1.28 -12.07
N LEU A 431 0.38 -0.69 -12.78
CA LEU A 431 -0.95 -1.26 -12.99
C LEU A 431 -0.88 -2.58 -13.75
N ASP A 432 -0.08 -2.64 -14.82
CA ASP A 432 0.15 -3.84 -15.64
C ASP A 432 0.72 -5.00 -14.78
N TYR A 433 1.64 -4.71 -13.87
CA TYR A 433 2.18 -5.71 -12.93
C TYR A 433 1.08 -6.35 -12.06
N PHE A 434 0.07 -5.59 -11.67
CA PHE A 434 -1.10 -6.09 -10.94
C PHE A 434 -2.23 -6.58 -11.85
N GLY A 435 -2.00 -6.70 -13.14
CA GLY A 435 -2.97 -7.19 -14.12
C GLY A 435 -4.05 -6.17 -14.51
N GLN A 436 -3.80 -4.88 -14.28
CA GLN A 436 -4.73 -3.80 -14.66
C GLN A 436 -4.19 -2.98 -15.82
N GLN A 437 -5.08 -2.62 -16.73
CA GLN A 437 -4.75 -1.71 -17.83
C GLN A 437 -4.87 -0.26 -17.36
N GLY A 438 -4.00 0.60 -17.89
CA GLY A 438 -4.02 2.04 -17.60
C GLY A 438 -3.60 2.87 -18.81
N ALA A 439 -3.89 4.16 -18.74
CA ALA A 439 -3.40 5.15 -19.69
C ALA A 439 -2.22 5.94 -19.10
N PRO A 440 -1.37 6.57 -19.94
CA PRO A 440 -0.29 7.44 -19.47
C PRO A 440 -0.82 8.50 -18.50
N CYS A 441 -0.20 8.58 -17.31
CA CYS A 441 -0.75 9.35 -16.18
C CYS A 441 -0.53 10.87 -16.27
N GLY A 442 0.40 11.32 -17.12
CA GLY A 442 0.77 12.74 -17.21
C GLY A 442 1.49 13.31 -15.99
N ASN A 443 1.74 12.48 -14.95
CA ASN A 443 2.23 12.94 -13.64
C ASN A 443 3.53 12.25 -13.16
N CYS A 444 3.99 11.18 -13.77
CA CYS A 444 5.27 10.56 -13.40
C CYS A 444 6.45 11.20 -14.13
N ASP A 445 7.68 10.90 -13.69
CA ASP A 445 8.91 11.43 -14.29
C ASP A 445 9.00 11.17 -15.79
N THR A 446 8.62 9.96 -16.24
CA THR A 446 8.65 9.60 -17.68
C THR A 446 7.56 10.28 -18.49
N CYS A 447 6.42 10.64 -17.91
CA CYS A 447 5.38 11.43 -18.60
C CYS A 447 5.74 12.91 -18.67
N LEU A 448 6.31 13.47 -17.59
CA LEU A 448 6.68 14.90 -17.53
C LEU A 448 7.94 15.22 -18.32
N SER A 449 8.88 14.28 -18.36
CA SER A 449 10.15 14.38 -19.09
C SER A 449 10.43 13.05 -19.77
N PRO A 450 9.76 12.75 -20.88
CA PRO A 450 9.96 11.49 -21.59
C PRO A 450 11.43 11.25 -21.88
N PRO A 451 11.98 10.10 -21.46
CA PRO A 451 13.38 9.80 -21.72
C PRO A 451 13.58 9.57 -23.21
N GLU A 452 14.63 10.17 -23.78
CA GLU A 452 15.04 9.83 -25.13
C GLU A 452 15.46 8.37 -25.19
N SER A 453 14.82 7.59 -26.04
CA SER A 453 15.28 6.24 -26.40
C SER A 453 16.18 6.30 -27.62
N TRP A 454 17.16 5.42 -27.66
CA TRP A 454 18.06 5.28 -28.81
C TRP A 454 18.32 3.80 -29.10
N ASP A 455 18.67 3.51 -30.34
CA ASP A 455 19.12 2.17 -30.71
C ASP A 455 20.50 1.91 -30.08
N GLY A 456 20.46 1.23 -28.94
CA GLY A 456 21.64 0.80 -28.18
C GLY A 456 22.18 -0.56 -28.58
N THR A 457 21.71 -1.17 -29.68
CA THR A 457 22.08 -2.54 -30.08
C THR A 457 23.59 -2.70 -30.20
N VAL A 458 24.29 -1.74 -30.83
CA VAL A 458 25.75 -1.80 -30.96
C VAL A 458 26.43 -1.65 -29.60
N ALA A 459 25.95 -0.77 -28.71
CA ALA A 459 26.48 -0.62 -27.37
C ALA A 459 26.26 -1.90 -26.54
N ALA A 460 25.08 -2.48 -26.62
CA ALA A 460 24.77 -3.78 -26.02
C ALA A 460 25.73 -4.87 -26.52
N GLN A 461 25.91 -4.99 -27.83
CA GLN A 461 26.84 -5.94 -28.42
C GLN A 461 28.29 -5.74 -27.94
N LYS A 462 28.77 -4.51 -27.78
CA LYS A 462 30.12 -4.22 -27.24
C LYS A 462 30.27 -4.74 -25.80
N VAL A 463 29.29 -4.47 -24.92
CA VAL A 463 29.29 -4.99 -23.54
C VAL A 463 29.24 -6.52 -23.52
N LEU A 464 28.27 -7.11 -24.21
CA LEU A 464 28.06 -8.56 -24.26
C LEU A 464 29.26 -9.28 -24.88
N SER A 465 29.85 -8.73 -25.94
CA SER A 465 31.09 -9.28 -26.54
C SER A 465 32.27 -9.20 -25.61
N THR A 466 32.40 -8.14 -24.82
CA THR A 466 33.48 -8.03 -23.82
C THR A 466 33.34 -9.12 -22.74
N VAL A 467 32.15 -9.32 -22.20
CA VAL A 467 31.88 -10.41 -21.25
C VAL A 467 32.13 -11.77 -21.87
N PHE A 468 31.64 -11.99 -23.10
CA PHE A 468 31.85 -13.25 -23.82
C PHE A 468 33.33 -13.59 -24.03
N ARG A 469 34.14 -12.62 -24.48
CA ARG A 469 35.56 -12.83 -24.74
C ARG A 469 36.37 -13.07 -23.48
N LEU A 470 36.08 -12.36 -22.41
CA LEU A 470 36.68 -12.62 -21.09
C LEU A 470 36.42 -14.06 -20.64
N MET A 471 35.18 -14.53 -20.78
CA MET A 471 34.83 -15.90 -20.39
C MET A 471 35.47 -16.94 -21.33
N ARG A 472 35.45 -16.71 -22.64
CA ARG A 472 35.91 -17.70 -23.63
C ARG A 472 37.41 -17.71 -23.81
N GLU A 473 38.05 -16.53 -23.95
CA GLU A 473 39.48 -16.42 -24.30
C GLU A 473 40.39 -16.45 -23.05
N ARG A 474 39.87 -15.96 -21.91
CA ARG A 474 40.68 -15.84 -20.67
C ARG A 474 40.19 -16.75 -19.54
N ARG A 475 39.00 -17.36 -19.66
CA ARG A 475 38.33 -18.12 -18.60
C ARG A 475 38.17 -17.29 -17.32
N GLN A 476 37.90 -15.98 -17.48
CA GLN A 476 37.80 -15.02 -16.41
C GLN A 476 36.43 -14.36 -16.41
N LYS A 477 35.99 -13.97 -15.24
CA LYS A 477 34.72 -13.28 -15.01
C LYS A 477 34.99 -12.03 -14.18
N PHE A 478 34.42 -10.90 -14.56
CA PHE A 478 34.63 -9.61 -13.88
C PHE A 478 33.34 -8.82 -13.72
N GLY A 479 33.33 -7.90 -12.74
CA GLY A 479 32.27 -6.94 -12.54
C GLY A 479 32.33 -5.75 -13.51
N VAL A 480 31.34 -4.89 -13.41
CA VAL A 480 31.11 -3.77 -14.33
C VAL A 480 32.31 -2.84 -14.49
N GLY A 481 33.02 -2.53 -13.39
CA GLY A 481 34.17 -1.62 -13.44
C GLY A 481 35.23 -2.08 -14.46
N GLN A 482 35.61 -3.36 -14.42
CA GLN A 482 36.59 -3.94 -15.32
C GLN A 482 36.09 -3.96 -16.79
N ILE A 483 34.79 -4.28 -17.00
CA ILE A 483 34.20 -4.26 -18.34
C ILE A 483 34.26 -2.85 -18.92
N VAL A 484 33.92 -1.83 -18.13
CA VAL A 484 33.94 -0.42 -18.56
C VAL A 484 35.37 0.05 -18.84
N ASP A 485 36.36 -0.31 -18.00
CA ASP A 485 37.76 0.03 -18.23
C ASP A 485 38.30 -0.57 -19.55
N ILE A 486 37.90 -1.81 -19.86
CA ILE A 486 38.27 -2.47 -21.14
C ILE A 486 37.61 -1.73 -22.31
N LEU A 487 36.30 -1.41 -22.23
CA LEU A 487 35.59 -0.71 -23.28
C LEU A 487 36.18 0.68 -23.57
N LEU A 488 36.57 1.41 -22.51
CA LEU A 488 37.19 2.72 -22.61
C LEU A 488 38.68 2.70 -22.99
N GLY A 489 39.29 1.52 -23.06
CA GLY A 489 40.70 1.39 -23.34
C GLY A 489 41.62 1.94 -22.21
N ARG A 490 41.19 1.88 -20.98
CA ARG A 490 41.93 2.34 -19.81
C ARG A 490 42.96 1.30 -19.36
N ARG A 491 44.22 1.65 -19.35
CA ARG A 491 45.30 0.82 -18.81
C ARG A 491 45.40 1.00 -17.30
N THR A 492 44.50 0.32 -16.59
CA THR A 492 44.57 0.26 -15.12
C THR A 492 45.50 -0.89 -14.71
N PRO A 493 46.09 -0.85 -13.48
CA PRO A 493 46.91 -1.96 -12.99
C PRO A 493 46.25 -3.31 -13.11
N LYS A 494 44.94 -3.37 -12.93
CA LYS A 494 44.12 -4.59 -13.02
C LYS A 494 43.96 -5.06 -14.48
N VAL A 495 43.83 -4.15 -15.43
CA VAL A 495 43.76 -4.44 -16.87
C VAL A 495 45.09 -5.03 -17.35
N GLU A 496 46.19 -4.43 -16.96
CA GLU A 496 47.57 -4.89 -17.31
C GLU A 496 47.90 -6.24 -16.64
N GLN A 497 47.61 -6.39 -15.36
CA GLN A 497 47.85 -7.64 -14.61
C GLN A 497 47.18 -8.84 -15.26
N HIS A 498 45.98 -8.66 -15.82
CA HIS A 498 45.18 -9.72 -16.45
C HIS A 498 45.37 -9.78 -17.98
N GLY A 499 46.16 -8.89 -18.58
CA GLY A 499 46.44 -8.83 -20.02
C GLY A 499 45.19 -8.47 -20.85
N HIS A 500 44.26 -7.70 -20.30
CA HIS A 500 43.02 -7.34 -20.97
C HIS A 500 43.22 -6.29 -22.07
N ASP A 501 44.32 -5.56 -22.05
CA ASP A 501 44.70 -4.61 -23.10
C ASP A 501 45.04 -5.28 -24.43
N SER A 502 45.24 -6.61 -24.44
CA SER A 502 45.44 -7.39 -25.67
C SER A 502 44.13 -7.95 -26.25
N LEU A 503 42.98 -7.76 -25.59
CA LEU A 503 41.69 -8.22 -26.12
C LEU A 503 41.25 -7.35 -27.30
N THR A 504 40.64 -7.95 -28.31
CA THR A 504 40.12 -7.23 -29.48
C THR A 504 39.00 -6.26 -29.14
N VAL A 505 38.46 -6.34 -27.94
CA VAL A 505 37.41 -5.46 -27.41
C VAL A 505 37.99 -4.32 -26.53
N PHE A 506 39.31 -4.21 -26.44
CA PHE A 506 39.97 -3.12 -25.70
C PHE A 506 39.85 -1.80 -26.45
N GLY A 507 39.26 -0.79 -25.84
CA GLY A 507 39.10 0.54 -26.42
C GLY A 507 38.04 0.69 -27.51
N ILE A 508 37.16 -0.29 -27.69
CA ILE A 508 36.08 -0.20 -28.71
C ILE A 508 34.88 0.67 -28.30
N GLY A 509 34.85 1.15 -27.04
CA GLY A 509 33.72 1.87 -26.44
C GLY A 509 34.03 3.32 -26.08
N THR A 510 34.86 4.01 -26.84
CA THR A 510 35.29 5.39 -26.55
C THR A 510 34.21 6.45 -26.87
N GLU A 511 33.12 6.06 -27.54
CA GLU A 511 32.00 6.93 -27.91
C GLU A 511 31.08 7.29 -26.73
N LEU A 512 31.11 6.53 -25.65
CA LEU A 512 30.32 6.80 -24.44
C LEU A 512 31.25 7.00 -23.25
N GLY A 513 30.80 7.82 -22.30
CA GLY A 513 31.50 8.01 -21.03
C GLY A 513 31.26 6.86 -20.04
N GLU A 514 32.05 6.84 -18.95
CA GLU A 514 31.95 5.81 -17.91
C GLU A 514 30.52 5.70 -17.33
N ALA A 515 29.88 6.85 -17.02
CA ALA A 515 28.53 6.88 -16.47
C ALA A 515 27.50 6.33 -17.45
N GLU A 516 27.67 6.59 -18.74
CA GLU A 516 26.80 6.10 -19.80
C GLU A 516 26.97 4.58 -19.95
N TRP A 517 28.20 4.05 -19.98
CA TRP A 517 28.44 2.60 -20.02
C TRP A 517 27.87 1.87 -18.80
N ARG A 518 28.00 2.45 -17.59
CA ARG A 518 27.34 1.90 -16.40
C ARG A 518 25.82 1.88 -16.56
N GLY A 519 25.26 2.91 -17.21
CA GLY A 519 23.84 2.98 -17.55
C GLY A 519 23.40 1.91 -18.57
N VAL A 520 24.23 1.67 -19.60
CA VAL A 520 23.99 0.57 -20.58
C VAL A 520 23.96 -0.77 -19.84
N VAL A 521 24.98 -1.08 -19.04
CA VAL A 521 25.02 -2.36 -18.29
C VAL A 521 23.80 -2.53 -17.40
N ARG A 522 23.37 -1.47 -16.68
CA ARG A 522 22.19 -1.51 -15.82
C ARG A 522 20.92 -1.85 -16.61
N GLN A 523 20.74 -1.24 -17.78
CA GLN A 523 19.60 -1.52 -18.64
C GLN A 523 19.66 -2.92 -19.25
N LEU A 524 20.84 -3.45 -19.58
CA LEU A 524 20.99 -4.83 -20.04
C LEU A 524 20.65 -5.85 -18.94
N LEU A 525 20.97 -5.54 -17.68
CA LEU A 525 20.52 -6.32 -16.52
C LEU A 525 19.01 -6.28 -16.38
N ALA A 526 18.40 -5.10 -16.51
CA ALA A 526 16.94 -4.93 -16.44
C ALA A 526 16.18 -5.62 -17.59
N GLN A 527 16.81 -5.77 -18.75
CA GLN A 527 16.25 -6.48 -19.90
C GLN A 527 16.57 -7.99 -19.91
N GLY A 528 17.19 -8.51 -18.84
CA GLY A 528 17.56 -9.91 -18.74
C GLY A 528 18.65 -10.35 -19.72
N LEU A 529 19.37 -9.42 -20.34
CA LEU A 529 20.48 -9.70 -21.27
C LEU A 529 21.82 -9.94 -20.56
N LEU A 530 21.90 -9.59 -19.29
CA LEU A 530 23.01 -9.89 -18.39
C LEU A 530 22.44 -10.36 -17.05
N SER A 531 23.22 -11.14 -16.33
CA SER A 531 23.00 -11.47 -14.93
C SER A 531 24.21 -11.14 -14.08
N VAL A 532 24.04 -11.08 -12.78
CA VAL A 532 25.12 -10.85 -11.80
C VAL A 532 25.29 -12.08 -10.95
N GLU A 533 26.52 -12.51 -10.70
CA GLU A 533 26.88 -13.64 -9.85
C GLU A 533 27.88 -13.22 -8.77
N GLY A 534 27.70 -13.78 -7.58
CA GLY A 534 28.66 -13.74 -6.47
C GLY A 534 28.88 -12.38 -5.83
N ASP A 535 29.74 -12.35 -4.81
CA ASP A 535 30.02 -11.21 -3.92
C ASP A 535 30.60 -9.98 -4.61
N TYR A 536 31.26 -10.17 -5.73
CA TYR A 536 31.95 -9.11 -6.47
C TYR A 536 31.12 -8.52 -7.62
N GLY A 537 29.85 -8.93 -7.76
CA GLY A 537 28.98 -8.43 -8.82
C GLY A 537 29.48 -8.78 -10.22
N THR A 538 29.91 -10.01 -10.40
CA THR A 538 30.45 -10.53 -11.65
C THR A 538 29.37 -10.64 -12.72
N LEU A 539 29.61 -10.08 -13.92
CA LEU A 539 28.67 -10.13 -15.02
C LEU A 539 28.74 -11.45 -15.78
N LEU A 540 27.55 -12.00 -16.06
CA LEU A 540 27.38 -13.20 -16.86
C LEU A 540 26.41 -12.92 -18.02
N LEU A 541 26.60 -13.64 -19.11
CA LEU A 541 25.64 -13.71 -20.21
C LEU A 541 24.46 -14.60 -19.83
N THR A 542 23.28 -14.22 -20.31
CA THR A 542 22.08 -15.04 -20.26
C THR A 542 21.84 -15.73 -21.61
N GLU A 543 20.86 -16.60 -21.70
CA GLU A 543 20.43 -17.21 -22.98
C GLU A 543 19.99 -16.12 -24.00
N ALA A 544 19.26 -15.10 -23.52
CA ALA A 544 18.79 -13.98 -24.33
C ALA A 544 19.93 -13.12 -24.93
N SER A 545 21.14 -13.14 -24.33
CA SER A 545 22.32 -12.43 -24.87
C SER A 545 22.69 -12.95 -26.27
N SER A 546 22.45 -14.22 -26.55
CA SER A 546 22.79 -14.87 -27.82
C SER A 546 22.02 -14.27 -29.00
N GLU A 547 20.81 -13.80 -28.78
CA GLU A 547 19.97 -13.15 -29.80
C GLU A 547 20.54 -11.82 -30.23
N VAL A 548 21.01 -11.01 -29.28
CA VAL A 548 21.63 -9.69 -29.51
C VAL A 548 22.99 -9.85 -30.18
N LEU A 549 23.81 -10.78 -29.69
CA LEU A 549 25.12 -11.08 -30.29
C LEU A 549 24.96 -11.65 -31.72
N GLY A 550 23.90 -12.42 -31.96
CA GLY A 550 23.54 -12.98 -33.27
C GLY A 550 22.81 -11.98 -34.18
N ARG A 551 22.64 -10.71 -33.79
CA ARG A 551 21.91 -9.67 -34.55
C ARG A 551 20.45 -10.02 -34.87
N ARG A 552 19.80 -10.82 -34.04
CA ARG A 552 18.39 -11.22 -34.18
C ARG A 552 17.45 -10.39 -33.33
N ARG A 553 18.01 -9.60 -32.39
CA ARG A 553 17.24 -8.75 -31.47
C ARG A 553 17.88 -7.37 -31.38
N GLU A 554 17.08 -6.34 -31.59
CA GLU A 554 17.43 -4.94 -31.34
C GLU A 554 17.28 -4.61 -29.86
N VAL A 555 18.12 -3.69 -29.37
CA VAL A 555 18.13 -3.25 -27.97
C VAL A 555 17.88 -1.75 -27.92
N LEU A 556 16.67 -1.37 -27.53
CA LEU A 556 16.36 0.03 -27.22
C LEU A 556 16.82 0.36 -25.82
N LEU A 557 17.60 1.45 -25.70
CA LEU A 557 18.13 1.96 -24.46
C LEU A 557 17.66 3.39 -24.21
N ARG A 558 17.46 3.71 -22.94
CA ARG A 558 17.16 5.06 -22.50
C ARG A 558 18.46 5.87 -22.40
N ARG A 559 18.50 7.07 -22.96
CA ARG A 559 19.56 8.03 -22.72
C ARG A 559 19.45 8.55 -21.27
N GLN A 560 20.58 8.57 -20.58
CA GLN A 560 20.62 9.25 -19.29
C GLN A 560 20.61 10.77 -19.52
N PRO A 561 19.81 11.54 -18.77
CA PRO A 561 19.87 12.99 -18.87
C PRO A 561 21.28 13.44 -18.54
N GLN A 562 21.97 14.05 -19.49
CA GLN A 562 23.27 14.70 -19.24
C GLN A 562 23.02 15.87 -18.28
N ARG A 563 23.83 15.96 -17.21
CA ARG A 563 23.84 17.13 -16.32
C ARG A 563 24.12 18.37 -17.17
N ARG A 564 23.11 19.21 -17.41
CA ARG A 564 23.39 20.59 -17.81
C ARG A 564 24.07 21.31 -16.64
N PRO A 565 25.14 22.10 -16.87
CA PRO A 565 25.76 22.91 -15.81
C PRO A 565 24.71 23.82 -15.17
N GLN A 566 24.72 23.92 -13.85
CA GLN A 566 23.70 24.59 -13.02
C GLN A 566 23.58 26.12 -13.21
N GLY A 567 24.10 26.70 -14.27
CA GLY A 567 24.14 28.17 -14.49
C GLY A 567 23.01 28.76 -15.30
N GLU A 568 22.30 27.98 -16.14
CA GLU A 568 21.38 28.56 -17.12
C GLU A 568 19.88 28.30 -16.87
N THR A 569 19.52 27.39 -15.96
CA THR A 569 18.13 26.91 -15.79
C THR A 569 17.24 27.79 -14.90
N GLN A 570 17.77 28.81 -14.19
CA GLN A 570 16.91 29.68 -13.38
C GLN A 570 16.21 30.80 -14.16
N ARG A 571 16.66 31.10 -15.38
CA ARG A 571 16.04 32.15 -16.22
C ARG A 571 14.96 31.61 -17.15
N GLU A 572 15.08 30.37 -17.62
CA GLU A 572 14.10 29.75 -18.57
C GLU A 572 12.89 29.12 -17.86
N ALA A 573 13.04 28.62 -16.61
CA ALA A 573 11.92 28.08 -15.84
C ALA A 573 10.86 29.13 -15.42
N ARG A 574 11.17 30.42 -15.52
CA ARG A 574 10.20 31.51 -15.30
C ARG A 574 9.36 31.87 -16.53
N ALA A 575 9.68 31.36 -17.70
CA ALA A 575 9.01 31.71 -18.98
C ALA A 575 8.03 30.64 -19.51
N ALA A 576 8.12 29.41 -19.06
CA ALA A 576 7.24 28.33 -19.50
C ALA A 576 6.07 28.13 -18.51
N LYS A 577 5.05 28.99 -18.60
CA LYS A 577 3.73 28.70 -18.06
C LYS A 577 3.12 27.56 -18.90
N THR A 578 3.21 26.33 -18.42
CA THR A 578 2.49 25.19 -18.98
C THR A 578 0.98 25.36 -18.79
N PRO A 579 0.14 25.03 -19.79
CA PRO A 579 -1.30 25.13 -19.64
C PRO A 579 -1.77 24.08 -18.61
N LYS A 580 -2.44 24.53 -17.56
CA LYS A 580 -3.12 23.70 -16.58
C LYS A 580 -4.16 22.84 -17.30
N SER A 581 -3.96 21.53 -17.37
CA SER A 581 -5.03 20.60 -17.72
C SER A 581 -6.04 20.59 -16.59
N ARG A 582 -7.26 21.04 -16.87
CA ARG A 582 -8.40 20.98 -15.95
C ARG A 582 -8.81 19.52 -15.73
N ARG A 583 -8.29 18.89 -14.69
CA ARG A 583 -9.00 17.86 -13.92
C ARG A 583 -9.24 18.43 -12.54
N ALA A 584 -10.40 18.11 -11.95
CA ALA A 584 -10.80 18.60 -10.64
C ALA A 584 -9.69 18.32 -9.63
N ASP A 585 -8.89 19.33 -9.32
CA ASP A 585 -7.89 19.29 -8.27
C ASP A 585 -8.66 19.27 -6.92
N PRO A 586 -8.22 18.43 -5.95
CA PRO A 586 -8.71 18.61 -4.59
C PRO A 586 -8.36 20.04 -4.16
N VAL A 587 -9.36 20.76 -3.75
CA VAL A 587 -9.45 22.18 -3.43
C VAL A 587 -8.09 22.82 -3.17
N ASP A 588 -7.54 23.56 -4.14
CA ASP A 588 -6.48 24.53 -3.91
C ASP A 588 -7.03 25.50 -2.87
N LEU A 589 -6.46 25.48 -1.67
CA LEU A 589 -6.93 26.33 -0.58
C LEU A 589 -6.78 27.79 -1.04
N PRO A 590 -7.84 28.61 -1.05
CA PRO A 590 -7.73 30.02 -1.39
C PRO A 590 -6.64 30.68 -0.53
N GLU A 591 -5.84 31.58 -1.11
CA GLU A 591 -4.77 32.27 -0.36
C GLU A 591 -5.30 32.90 0.96
N GLU A 592 -6.53 33.35 0.97
CA GLU A 592 -7.24 33.90 2.12
C GLU A 592 -7.54 32.87 3.21
N ALA A 593 -7.72 31.61 2.86
CA ALA A 593 -8.01 30.51 3.80
C ALA A 593 -6.75 29.85 4.39
N VAL A 594 -5.55 30.13 3.84
CA VAL A 594 -4.29 29.57 4.35
C VAL A 594 -4.04 29.94 5.83
N PRO A 595 -4.19 31.21 6.28
CA PRO A 595 -4.00 31.53 7.69
C PRO A 595 -5.00 30.81 8.61
N VAL A 596 -6.24 30.64 8.13
CA VAL A 596 -7.29 29.92 8.87
C VAL A 596 -6.92 28.45 9.02
N PHE A 597 -6.48 27.83 7.95
CA PHE A 597 -6.02 26.43 7.96
C PHE A 597 -4.85 26.23 8.95
N GLU A 598 -3.87 27.13 8.95
CA GLU A 598 -2.73 27.02 9.88
C GLU A 598 -3.16 27.21 11.36
N ARG A 599 -4.14 28.07 11.66
CA ARG A 599 -4.71 28.18 13.01
C ARG A 599 -5.42 26.91 13.43
N LEU A 600 -6.26 26.33 12.57
CA LEU A 600 -6.94 25.06 12.82
C LEU A 600 -5.95 23.91 13.02
N ARG A 601 -4.87 23.89 12.24
CA ARG A 601 -3.79 22.92 12.37
C ARG A 601 -3.05 23.03 13.71
N ALA A 602 -2.76 24.26 14.13
CA ALA A 602 -2.15 24.52 15.43
C ALA A 602 -3.08 24.12 16.60
N TRP A 603 -4.37 24.45 16.51
CA TRP A 603 -5.39 24.02 17.47
C TRP A 603 -5.44 22.48 17.55
N ARG A 604 -5.56 21.79 16.41
CA ARG A 604 -5.58 20.33 16.35
C ARG A 604 -4.34 19.71 17.00
N ALA A 605 -3.16 20.24 16.72
CA ALA A 605 -1.90 19.76 17.29
C ALA A 605 -1.87 19.91 18.84
N ALA A 606 -2.38 21.02 19.37
CA ALA A 606 -2.48 21.25 20.81
C ALA A 606 -3.47 20.28 21.47
N THR A 607 -4.66 20.13 20.89
CA THR A 607 -5.72 19.21 21.37
C THR A 607 -5.26 17.74 21.30
N ALA A 608 -4.59 17.35 20.22
CA ALA A 608 -4.03 16.00 20.06
C ALA A 608 -2.97 15.68 21.13
N LYS A 609 -2.11 16.65 21.44
CA LYS A 609 -1.10 16.54 22.48
C LYS A 609 -1.71 16.40 23.87
N GLU A 610 -2.73 17.18 24.16
CA GLU A 610 -3.46 17.14 25.46
C GLU A 610 -4.15 15.79 25.64
N GLN A 611 -4.80 15.27 24.61
CA GLN A 611 -5.51 13.97 24.66
C GLN A 611 -4.59 12.76 24.44
N GLY A 612 -3.31 12.96 24.12
CA GLY A 612 -2.35 11.86 23.87
C GLY A 612 -2.61 11.05 22.61
N VAL A 613 -3.44 11.55 21.69
CA VAL A 613 -3.84 10.87 20.46
C VAL A 613 -3.13 11.46 19.22
N PRO A 614 -3.00 10.69 18.11
CA PRO A 614 -2.52 11.24 16.84
C PRO A 614 -3.41 12.39 16.32
N ALA A 615 -2.80 13.42 15.72
CA ALA A 615 -3.52 14.60 15.23
C ALA A 615 -4.63 14.25 14.21
N TYR A 616 -4.41 13.28 13.35
CA TYR A 616 -5.40 12.84 12.35
C TYR A 616 -6.62 12.13 12.95
N VAL A 617 -6.53 11.60 14.17
CA VAL A 617 -7.69 11.01 14.87
C VAL A 617 -8.71 12.10 15.19
N ILE A 618 -8.24 13.31 15.50
CA ILE A 618 -9.12 14.48 15.69
C ILE A 618 -9.71 14.89 14.33
N PHE A 619 -8.87 15.37 13.39
CA PHE A 619 -9.29 15.69 12.03
C PHE A 619 -8.15 15.47 11.02
N HIS A 620 -8.49 14.98 9.81
CA HIS A 620 -7.57 14.93 8.68
C HIS A 620 -7.32 16.35 8.12
N ASP A 621 -6.17 16.56 7.47
CA ASP A 621 -5.85 17.82 6.80
C ASP A 621 -6.89 18.18 5.72
N ALA A 622 -7.42 17.19 5.01
CA ALA A 622 -8.50 17.38 4.04
C ALA A 622 -9.74 18.02 4.69
N THR A 623 -10.17 17.51 5.86
CA THR A 623 -11.28 18.07 6.64
C THR A 623 -10.98 19.49 7.12
N LEU A 624 -9.77 19.76 7.65
CA LEU A 624 -9.40 21.10 8.08
C LEU A 624 -9.31 22.09 6.91
N ARG A 625 -8.91 21.66 5.73
CA ARG A 625 -8.93 22.48 4.50
C ARG A 625 -10.36 22.81 4.07
N GLU A 626 -11.26 21.84 4.13
CA GLU A 626 -12.68 22.04 3.81
C GLU A 626 -13.33 23.01 4.82
N ILE A 627 -13.03 22.87 6.11
CA ILE A 627 -13.47 23.81 7.16
C ILE A 627 -12.91 25.22 6.90
N ALA A 628 -11.61 25.34 6.60
CA ALA A 628 -10.98 26.63 6.35
C ALA A 628 -11.51 27.34 5.09
N ALA A 629 -11.80 26.57 4.03
CA ALA A 629 -12.36 27.09 2.79
C ALA A 629 -13.84 27.47 2.91
N GLY A 630 -14.62 26.64 3.64
CA GLY A 630 -16.06 26.84 3.84
C GLY A 630 -16.41 27.85 4.95
N ALA A 631 -15.49 28.08 5.89
CA ALA A 631 -15.63 28.97 7.05
C ALA A 631 -17.03 28.86 7.72
N PRO A 632 -17.46 27.67 8.19
CA PRO A 632 -18.77 27.47 8.77
C PRO A 632 -18.98 28.37 9.98
N SER A 633 -20.19 28.98 10.07
CA SER A 633 -20.56 29.94 11.13
C SER A 633 -21.39 29.28 12.25
N SER A 634 -21.84 28.03 12.03
CA SER A 634 -22.70 27.31 12.97
C SER A 634 -22.33 25.80 13.04
N LEU A 635 -22.75 25.16 14.14
CA LEU A 635 -22.59 23.71 14.29
C LEU A 635 -23.34 22.94 13.19
N ALA A 636 -24.47 23.46 12.72
CA ALA A 636 -25.23 22.86 11.64
C ALA A 636 -24.48 22.88 10.30
N GLU A 637 -23.81 23.99 9.99
CA GLU A 637 -22.95 24.09 8.80
C GLU A 637 -21.70 23.23 8.96
N LEU A 638 -21.08 23.22 10.15
CA LEU A 638 -19.91 22.38 10.42
C LEU A 638 -20.23 20.88 10.29
N ALA A 639 -21.44 20.44 10.63
CA ALA A 639 -21.91 19.07 10.48
C ALA A 639 -21.98 18.61 9.01
N THR A 640 -22.00 19.52 8.05
CA THR A 640 -22.02 19.17 6.60
C THR A 640 -20.64 18.90 6.03
N VAL A 641 -19.58 19.21 6.78
CA VAL A 641 -18.19 19.02 6.32
C VAL A 641 -17.78 17.55 6.42
N ASN A 642 -17.16 17.04 5.36
CA ASN A 642 -16.70 15.66 5.32
C ASN A 642 -15.69 15.36 6.44
N GLY A 643 -15.93 14.27 7.18
CA GLY A 643 -15.08 13.84 8.30
C GLY A 643 -15.47 14.44 9.65
N VAL A 644 -16.59 15.21 9.72
CA VAL A 644 -17.19 15.72 10.95
C VAL A 644 -18.43 14.87 11.29
N GLY A 645 -18.22 13.76 12.01
CA GLY A 645 -19.31 12.93 12.53
C GLY A 645 -19.89 13.49 13.83
N GLU A 646 -21.02 12.96 14.27
CA GLU A 646 -21.78 13.43 15.46
C GLU A 646 -20.90 13.55 16.71
N ASN A 647 -20.09 12.53 17.00
CA ASN A 647 -19.19 12.53 18.17
C ASN A 647 -18.11 13.63 18.09
N LYS A 648 -17.52 13.82 16.91
CA LYS A 648 -16.51 14.88 16.70
C LYS A 648 -17.14 16.28 16.76
N LEU A 649 -18.34 16.43 16.21
CA LEU A 649 -19.11 17.66 16.28
C LEU A 649 -19.44 18.03 17.75
N ALA A 650 -19.94 17.06 18.52
CA ALA A 650 -20.25 17.26 19.93
C ALA A 650 -19.00 17.60 20.76
N LYS A 651 -17.85 16.97 20.46
CA LYS A 651 -16.62 17.11 21.24
C LYS A 651 -15.82 18.36 20.87
N TYR A 652 -15.74 18.72 19.59
CA TYR A 652 -14.81 19.74 19.07
C TYR A 652 -15.50 20.88 18.34
N GLY A 653 -16.81 20.78 18.06
CA GLY A 653 -17.51 21.72 17.19
C GLY A 653 -17.41 23.17 17.65
N GLN A 654 -17.61 23.43 18.95
CA GLN A 654 -17.54 24.77 19.50
C GLN A 654 -16.14 25.37 19.44
N GLU A 655 -15.10 24.56 19.77
CA GLU A 655 -13.70 25.02 19.73
C GLU A 655 -13.25 25.37 18.30
N ILE A 656 -13.76 24.64 17.29
CA ILE A 656 -13.51 24.93 15.88
C ILE A 656 -14.12 26.28 15.52
N LEU A 657 -15.40 26.52 15.85
CA LEU A 657 -16.07 27.79 15.58
C LEU A 657 -15.36 28.96 16.27
N ASP A 658 -14.93 28.79 17.52
CA ASP A 658 -14.15 29.78 18.25
C ASP A 658 -12.79 30.07 17.59
N THR A 659 -12.15 29.04 17.02
CA THR A 659 -10.89 29.16 16.27
C THR A 659 -11.07 29.87 14.94
N LEU A 660 -12.22 29.69 14.29
CA LEU A 660 -12.58 30.38 13.04
C LEU A 660 -12.89 31.86 13.26
N ALA A 661 -13.47 32.19 14.42
CA ALA A 661 -13.83 33.57 14.78
C ALA A 661 -12.62 34.48 15.14
N GLN A 662 -11.45 33.89 15.41
CA GLN A 662 -10.16 34.58 15.65
C GLN A 662 -9.50 35.00 14.35
#